data_8029b107f29785327d75c2cc1d8e9c3f
#
_entry.id   8029b107f29785327d75c2cc1d8e9c3f
#
_cell.length_a   1.000
_cell.length_b   1.000
_cell.length_c   1.000
_cell.angle_alpha   90.00
_cell.angle_beta   90.00
_cell.angle_gamma   90.00
#
_symmetry.space_group_name_H-M   'P 1'
#
loop_
_entity.id
_entity.type
_entity.pdbx_description
1 polymer ?
#
loop_
_entity_poly.entity_id
_entity_poly.type
_entity_poly.pdbx_seq_one_letter_code
_entity_poly.pdbx_strand_id
1 'polypeptide(L)'
;MKHVVATALFCLTIGPAAAQTVVRGVVRETAGPHAGAPLGGATVSSPQASQVATTDSAGHFELRGRVAITTLTVNHLGYLPQTVQVSGAGPALTIGLTADAATTLGEAVVTSKYYRQYTTQAVSGALRLQTPLLELSQNIQAVTPEVIYDQGSVNLTEGVSRNVSGVVRQEISNNLGPFLFMRGGQIASLRNGVDLTPIFRGPVPDDAAVIDRVEFVKGPSLFMNNVGDPAGSFNVVTKQPTGTPHYAATAMLGSYDFYRLAADLGGPLTKSGKLQYRLNAMAMRSNSFVQDDFNKRLLVSPVLKYQLTDRTALTAEYNFQAFSYGLYSPIVMTPNGYGSLPRDFTISEPSLGPISVHDHSGMFTVTHQFNTSWQLTTRGAFLVDNAEGTYLWVTAVNKANPNVLLRNPKYDLNRTQVVSEQAFVNGRFSTGPLTHQLLAGVDANQKKFLAASYVEYNTAPTAAGGTQLVYYPLDVTNPAYGAEVPGYTAPNGLASRNTEQTINYYSLYALDEVALFDNKLRITPGVRYTAVKTNNLVSGVASRSADNVATPRLGLSYSVSPSLSVYGLYDRTLVPQAGATSGGDAISPLRGTNREIGVKKNWLDGRWTSAVALYYITRSGILATDPNNSLYRIQVGENHAQGVDVDIIGQVVRGLNVVVNYAYNDAKIDSDVNPLLVGARTPLYVKHVQNTWLNYALPARLVRGLSFSLGYQYQAGRGERYAVANLHHTPDYFRLDGGVGWQSAHLKVNLLVNNLLDHNLIATPWNRNGLYYWVSQPGRNGRLSASYTF
;
A
#
# COMPACT_ATOMS: atom_id res chain seq x y z
N MET A 1 -50.33 6.43 45.62
CA MET A 1 -51.40 7.37 45.33
C MET A 1 -51.35 7.78 43.87
N LYS A 2 -52.37 7.37 43.19
CA LYS A 2 -52.99 7.89 41.92
C LYS A 2 -52.14 8.10 40.66
N HIS A 3 -52.45 7.19 39.72
CA HIS A 3 -52.39 7.22 38.26
C HIS A 3 -52.79 8.56 37.62
N VAL A 4 -52.12 8.89 36.48
CA VAL A 4 -52.78 9.46 35.30
C VAL A 4 -52.11 8.82 34.04
N VAL A 5 -52.92 8.04 33.33
CA VAL A 5 -52.66 7.54 31.97
C VAL A 5 -53.20 8.60 31.00
N ALA A 6 -52.37 9.09 30.11
CA ALA A 6 -52.82 9.90 28.98
C ALA A 6 -52.64 9.11 27.68
N THR A 7 -53.76 8.65 27.12
CA THR A 7 -53.93 8.01 25.83
C THR A 7 -53.83 9.06 24.72
N ALA A 8 -52.80 9.06 23.91
CA ALA A 8 -52.74 9.89 22.70
C ALA A 8 -53.26 9.07 21.50
N LEU A 9 -54.38 9.48 20.99
CA LEU A 9 -55.01 8.98 19.75
C LEU A 9 -54.18 9.50 18.55
N PHE A 10 -53.54 8.61 17.80
CA PHE A 10 -52.90 8.96 16.55
C PHE A 10 -53.90 8.85 15.40
N CYS A 11 -54.41 9.99 14.89
CA CYS A 11 -55.14 10.05 13.65
C CYS A 11 -54.23 9.74 12.47
N LEU A 12 -54.39 8.58 11.83
CA LEU A 12 -53.86 8.29 10.50
C LEU A 12 -54.54 9.20 9.48
N THR A 13 -53.85 10.25 9.04
CA THR A 13 -54.21 10.94 7.81
C THR A 13 -53.64 10.13 6.63
N ILE A 14 -54.51 9.45 5.89
CA ILE A 14 -54.20 8.87 4.59
C ILE A 14 -53.96 10.03 3.62
N GLY A 15 -52.69 10.41 3.41
CA GLY A 15 -52.32 11.34 2.34
C GLY A 15 -52.53 10.67 0.97
N PRO A 16 -52.86 11.42 -0.10
CA PRO A 16 -53.07 10.85 -1.42
C PRO A 16 -51.80 10.15 -1.89
N ALA A 17 -51.90 8.91 -2.39
CA ALA A 17 -50.83 8.16 -3.01
C ALA A 17 -50.26 8.96 -4.17
N ALA A 18 -49.08 9.51 -4.03
CA ALA A 18 -48.36 10.19 -5.10
C ALA A 18 -48.14 9.18 -6.24
N ALA A 19 -48.70 9.43 -7.41
CA ALA A 19 -48.48 8.62 -8.59
C ALA A 19 -46.99 8.52 -8.91
N GLN A 20 -46.45 7.32 -8.82
CA GLN A 20 -45.07 7.08 -9.21
C GLN A 20 -44.94 7.15 -10.73
N THR A 21 -44.10 8.02 -11.23
CA THR A 21 -43.72 8.07 -12.65
C THR A 21 -42.74 6.95 -12.94
N VAL A 22 -43.06 6.09 -13.92
CA VAL A 22 -42.20 4.99 -14.36
C VAL A 22 -41.76 5.26 -15.80
N VAL A 23 -40.45 5.29 -16.04
CA VAL A 23 -39.88 5.39 -17.39
C VAL A 23 -39.20 4.07 -17.73
N ARG A 24 -39.52 3.53 -18.91
CA ARG A 24 -38.94 2.29 -19.43
C ARG A 24 -38.27 2.55 -20.76
N GLY A 25 -37.23 1.74 -21.05
CA GLY A 25 -36.56 1.84 -22.32
C GLY A 25 -35.52 0.74 -22.54
N VAL A 26 -34.83 0.84 -23.68
CA VAL A 26 -33.76 -0.06 -24.10
C VAL A 26 -32.52 0.80 -24.42
N VAL A 27 -31.37 0.40 -23.95
CA VAL A 27 -30.06 1.02 -24.30
C VAL A 27 -29.37 0.15 -25.34
N ARG A 28 -28.92 0.76 -26.44
CA ARG A 28 -28.24 0.07 -27.56
C ARG A 28 -26.99 0.85 -27.99
N GLU A 29 -26.06 0.16 -28.64
CA GLU A 29 -24.94 0.78 -29.35
C GLU A 29 -25.42 1.46 -30.63
N THR A 30 -25.09 2.76 -30.85
CA THR A 30 -25.48 3.51 -32.06
C THR A 30 -24.43 3.46 -33.15
N ALA A 31 -23.15 3.45 -32.81
CA ALA A 31 -22.04 3.42 -33.76
C ALA A 31 -20.87 2.61 -33.21
N GLY A 32 -20.35 1.68 -33.96
CA GLY A 32 -19.24 0.80 -33.60
C GLY A 32 -19.38 -0.58 -34.21
N PRO A 33 -18.49 -1.53 -33.90
CA PRO A 33 -18.49 -2.86 -34.49
C PRO A 33 -19.73 -3.71 -34.17
N HIS A 34 -20.55 -3.28 -33.18
CA HIS A 34 -21.78 -3.97 -32.76
C HIS A 34 -23.00 -3.04 -32.80
N ALA A 35 -23.04 -2.07 -33.74
CA ALA A 35 -24.17 -1.15 -33.88
C ALA A 35 -25.52 -1.88 -33.87
N GLY A 36 -26.44 -1.41 -33.04
CA GLY A 36 -27.73 -2.03 -32.81
C GLY A 36 -27.78 -3.09 -31.70
N ALA A 37 -26.64 -3.56 -31.19
CA ALA A 37 -26.59 -4.52 -30.09
C ALA A 37 -27.13 -3.89 -28.78
N PRO A 38 -27.87 -4.65 -27.95
CA PRO A 38 -28.31 -4.19 -26.65
C PRO A 38 -27.11 -4.05 -25.69
N LEU A 39 -27.12 -3.00 -24.86
CA LEU A 39 -26.11 -2.74 -23.86
C LEU A 39 -26.61 -3.11 -22.45
N GLY A 40 -26.24 -4.32 -22.01
CA GLY A 40 -26.48 -4.77 -20.63
C GLY A 40 -25.47 -4.13 -19.66
N GLY A 41 -25.93 -3.76 -18.46
CA GLY A 41 -25.07 -3.14 -17.46
C GLY A 41 -24.94 -1.61 -17.59
N ALA A 42 -25.65 -0.98 -18.53
CA ALA A 42 -25.71 0.48 -18.62
C ALA A 42 -26.45 1.07 -17.43
N THR A 43 -25.93 2.15 -16.86
CA THR A 43 -26.51 2.86 -15.73
C THR A 43 -27.41 3.99 -16.22
N VAL A 44 -28.68 3.96 -15.83
CA VAL A 44 -29.67 4.98 -16.16
C VAL A 44 -30.04 5.74 -14.88
N SER A 45 -29.82 7.05 -14.87
CA SER A 45 -30.04 7.91 -13.71
C SER A 45 -30.87 9.16 -14.08
N SER A 46 -31.49 9.76 -13.08
CA SER A 46 -32.20 11.03 -13.22
C SER A 46 -32.19 11.78 -11.89
N PRO A 47 -32.06 13.13 -11.88
CA PRO A 47 -32.23 13.93 -10.66
C PRO A 47 -33.60 13.74 -9.99
N GLN A 48 -34.63 13.39 -10.76
CA GLN A 48 -35.99 13.22 -10.30
C GLN A 48 -36.31 11.77 -9.86
N ALA A 49 -35.37 10.83 -10.11
CA ALA A 49 -35.57 9.44 -9.71
C ALA A 49 -35.08 9.18 -8.30
N SER A 50 -35.77 8.31 -7.58
CA SER A 50 -35.36 7.89 -6.23
C SER A 50 -34.29 6.80 -6.22
N GLN A 51 -34.04 6.18 -7.36
CA GLN A 51 -33.07 5.09 -7.55
C GLN A 51 -32.41 5.21 -8.94
N VAL A 52 -31.29 4.58 -9.10
CA VAL A 52 -30.62 4.37 -10.39
C VAL A 52 -31.06 3.01 -10.93
N ALA A 53 -31.35 2.91 -12.22
CA ALA A 53 -31.63 1.63 -12.87
C ALA A 53 -30.38 1.16 -13.63
N THR A 54 -30.19 -0.16 -13.68
CA THR A 54 -29.17 -0.80 -14.53
C THR A 54 -29.87 -1.62 -15.59
N THR A 55 -29.41 -1.56 -16.84
CA THR A 55 -29.99 -2.36 -17.92
C THR A 55 -29.70 -3.85 -17.73
N ASP A 56 -30.65 -4.71 -18.08
CA ASP A 56 -30.47 -6.16 -18.16
C ASP A 56 -29.64 -6.57 -19.38
N SER A 57 -29.43 -7.87 -19.59
CA SER A 57 -28.65 -8.40 -20.72
C SER A 57 -29.23 -8.09 -22.10
N ALA A 58 -30.54 -7.75 -22.17
CA ALA A 58 -31.23 -7.31 -23.38
C ALA A 58 -31.25 -5.78 -23.50
N GLY A 59 -30.57 -5.06 -22.62
CA GLY A 59 -30.48 -3.60 -22.58
C GLY A 59 -31.72 -2.89 -22.00
N HIS A 60 -32.70 -3.60 -21.42
CA HIS A 60 -33.89 -2.98 -20.86
C HIS A 60 -33.67 -2.37 -19.50
N PHE A 61 -34.32 -1.23 -19.22
CA PHE A 61 -34.32 -0.60 -17.90
C PHE A 61 -35.75 -0.15 -17.51
N GLU A 62 -35.95 -0.05 -16.19
CA GLU A 62 -37.13 0.60 -15.59
C GLU A 62 -36.66 1.55 -14.49
N LEU A 63 -36.91 2.85 -14.63
CA LEU A 63 -36.57 3.89 -13.67
C LEU A 63 -37.83 4.49 -13.05
N ARG A 64 -37.90 4.56 -11.72
CA ARG A 64 -39.04 5.07 -10.96
C ARG A 64 -38.72 6.39 -10.28
N GLY A 65 -39.59 7.39 -10.42
CA GLY A 65 -39.52 8.70 -9.79
C GLY A 65 -40.72 9.02 -8.92
N ARG A 66 -40.47 9.85 -7.90
CA ARG A 66 -41.55 10.40 -7.04
C ARG A 66 -42.23 11.64 -7.67
N VAL A 67 -41.60 12.21 -8.67
CA VAL A 67 -42.06 13.32 -9.49
C VAL A 67 -41.81 12.96 -10.96
N ALA A 68 -42.38 13.74 -11.89
CA ALA A 68 -42.19 13.47 -13.32
C ALA A 68 -40.68 13.49 -13.68
N ILE A 69 -40.25 12.41 -14.33
CA ILE A 69 -38.88 12.30 -14.83
C ILE A 69 -38.80 13.02 -16.18
N THR A 70 -38.04 14.09 -16.25
CA THR A 70 -37.91 14.92 -17.47
C THR A 70 -36.57 14.75 -18.15
N THR A 71 -35.54 14.22 -17.44
CA THR A 71 -34.19 14.05 -17.95
C THR A 71 -33.63 12.71 -17.50
N LEU A 72 -33.03 11.96 -18.42
CA LEU A 72 -32.29 10.74 -18.15
C LEU A 72 -30.83 10.95 -18.53
N THR A 73 -29.91 10.51 -17.69
CA THR A 73 -28.48 10.38 -18.03
C THR A 73 -28.15 8.89 -18.07
N VAL A 74 -27.63 8.42 -19.19
CA VAL A 74 -27.26 7.03 -19.42
C VAL A 74 -25.74 6.95 -19.58
N ASN A 75 -25.13 6.08 -18.80
CA ASN A 75 -23.69 5.82 -18.82
C ASN A 75 -23.44 4.32 -19.00
N HIS A 76 -22.47 3.98 -19.81
CA HIS A 76 -21.97 2.61 -19.96
C HIS A 76 -20.46 2.64 -20.16
N LEU A 77 -19.75 1.68 -19.60
CA LEU A 77 -18.31 1.58 -19.74
C LEU A 77 -17.91 1.42 -21.21
N GLY A 78 -17.00 2.26 -21.71
CA GLY A 78 -16.58 2.26 -23.11
C GLY A 78 -17.48 3.07 -24.05
N TYR A 79 -18.44 3.83 -23.52
CA TYR A 79 -19.38 4.64 -24.31
C TYR A 79 -19.46 6.08 -23.80
N LEU A 80 -19.70 7.02 -24.72
CA LEU A 80 -19.92 8.42 -24.36
C LEU A 80 -21.25 8.54 -23.58
N PRO A 81 -21.26 9.25 -22.44
CA PRO A 81 -22.47 9.50 -21.69
C PRO A 81 -23.50 10.24 -22.51
N GLN A 82 -24.77 9.83 -22.46
CA GLN A 82 -25.85 10.52 -23.17
C GLN A 82 -26.92 11.02 -22.21
N THR A 83 -27.32 12.28 -22.38
CA THR A 83 -28.45 12.86 -21.65
C THR A 83 -29.63 13.01 -22.61
N VAL A 84 -30.78 12.45 -22.23
CA VAL A 84 -32.01 12.42 -23.02
C VAL A 84 -33.12 13.14 -22.27
N GLN A 85 -33.84 14.02 -22.95
CA GLN A 85 -35.06 14.64 -22.41
C GLN A 85 -36.23 13.70 -22.60
N VAL A 86 -37.05 13.54 -21.56
CA VAL A 86 -38.22 12.67 -21.53
C VAL A 86 -39.48 13.50 -21.33
N SER A 87 -40.41 13.40 -22.21
CA SER A 87 -41.73 14.07 -22.12
C SER A 87 -42.79 13.10 -21.63
N GLY A 88 -42.93 12.98 -20.28
CA GLY A 88 -44.03 12.24 -19.65
C GLY A 88 -43.98 10.72 -19.80
N ALA A 89 -45.04 10.03 -19.38
CA ALA A 89 -45.26 8.58 -19.55
C ALA A 89 -45.57 8.28 -21.02
N GLY A 90 -44.56 8.03 -21.82
CA GLY A 90 -44.64 7.69 -23.25
C GLY A 90 -44.23 6.23 -23.52
N PRO A 91 -44.21 5.79 -24.80
CA PRO A 91 -43.76 4.45 -25.18
C PRO A 91 -42.31 4.24 -24.76
N ALA A 92 -41.89 2.95 -24.67
CA ALA A 92 -40.54 2.57 -24.26
C ALA A 92 -39.47 3.31 -25.08
N LEU A 93 -38.54 3.97 -24.39
CA LEU A 93 -37.45 4.78 -25.01
C LEU A 93 -36.36 3.88 -25.59
N THR A 94 -35.90 4.20 -26.78
CA THR A 94 -34.65 3.61 -27.30
C THR A 94 -33.54 4.65 -27.18
N ILE A 95 -32.54 4.36 -26.36
CA ILE A 95 -31.40 5.26 -26.11
C ILE A 95 -30.16 4.64 -26.73
N GLY A 96 -29.53 5.34 -27.66
CA GLY A 96 -28.32 4.86 -28.31
C GLY A 96 -27.09 5.47 -27.67
N LEU A 97 -26.12 4.67 -27.30
CA LEU A 97 -24.80 5.15 -26.87
C LEU A 97 -23.78 4.94 -28.00
N THR A 98 -22.94 5.93 -28.20
CA THR A 98 -21.80 5.85 -29.13
C THR A 98 -20.58 5.37 -28.38
N ALA A 99 -19.90 4.36 -28.93
CA ALA A 99 -18.66 3.86 -28.36
C ALA A 99 -17.64 5.01 -28.25
N ASP A 100 -17.07 5.19 -27.07
CA ASP A 100 -16.03 6.19 -26.84
C ASP A 100 -14.68 5.61 -27.24
N ALA A 101 -14.21 6.00 -28.43
CA ALA A 101 -12.90 5.57 -28.93
C ALA A 101 -11.72 6.03 -28.02
N ALA A 102 -11.94 7.03 -27.18
CA ALA A 102 -10.93 7.51 -26.23
C ALA A 102 -10.89 6.69 -24.92
N THR A 103 -11.98 5.97 -24.58
CA THR A 103 -12.10 5.25 -23.30
C THR A 103 -11.46 3.85 -23.35
N THR A 104 -11.03 3.36 -24.51
CA THR A 104 -10.43 2.02 -24.64
C THR A 104 -9.01 1.92 -24.06
N LEU A 105 -8.37 3.02 -23.68
CA LEU A 105 -7.01 3.04 -23.10
C LEU A 105 -6.84 3.97 -21.89
N GLY A 106 -7.90 4.66 -21.46
CA GLY A 106 -7.88 5.56 -20.29
C GLY A 106 -8.42 4.88 -19.02
N GLU A 107 -7.91 5.26 -17.86
CA GLU A 107 -8.45 4.86 -16.57
C GLU A 107 -9.98 5.07 -16.53
N ALA A 108 -10.74 4.00 -16.51
CA ALA A 108 -12.16 4.05 -16.25
C ALA A 108 -12.38 4.37 -14.75
N VAL A 109 -12.40 5.64 -14.41
CA VAL A 109 -12.81 6.09 -13.07
C VAL A 109 -14.34 5.95 -13.00
N VAL A 110 -14.81 4.79 -12.55
CA VAL A 110 -16.22 4.57 -12.24
C VAL A 110 -16.52 5.25 -10.90
N THR A 111 -16.93 6.50 -10.93
CA THR A 111 -17.50 7.17 -9.75
C THR A 111 -18.95 6.72 -9.54
N SER A 112 -19.16 5.51 -9.02
CA SER A 112 -20.45 5.11 -8.49
C SER A 112 -20.62 5.67 -7.08
N LYS A 113 -21.42 6.72 -6.92
CA LYS A 113 -21.74 7.40 -5.64
C LYS A 113 -22.43 6.53 -4.58
N TYR A 114 -22.75 5.24 -4.86
CA TYR A 114 -23.66 4.48 -4.01
C TYR A 114 -23.22 3.05 -3.66
N TYR A 115 -22.08 2.54 -4.17
CA TYR A 115 -21.58 1.22 -3.83
C TYR A 115 -20.26 1.32 -3.09
N ARG A 116 -20.21 0.73 -1.89
CA ARG A 116 -18.94 0.44 -1.21
C ARG A 116 -18.24 -0.65 -2.03
N GLN A 117 -17.41 -0.27 -2.97
CA GLN A 117 -16.66 -1.23 -3.77
C GLN A 117 -15.38 -1.62 -3.04
N TYR A 118 -15.39 -2.83 -2.51
CA TYR A 118 -14.17 -3.46 -1.97
C TYR A 118 -13.31 -4.08 -3.07
N THR A 119 -13.84 -4.25 -4.28
CA THR A 119 -13.17 -4.86 -5.42
C THR A 119 -12.90 -3.86 -6.55
N THR A 120 -11.84 -4.12 -7.32
CA THR A 120 -11.63 -3.53 -8.65
C THR A 120 -11.34 -4.63 -9.66
N GLN A 121 -11.73 -4.43 -10.91
CA GLN A 121 -11.49 -5.40 -11.99
C GLN A 121 -10.27 -5.06 -12.82
N ALA A 122 -9.74 -3.85 -12.70
CA ALA A 122 -8.58 -3.38 -13.45
C ALA A 122 -7.51 -2.80 -12.51
N VAL A 123 -6.28 -2.90 -12.94
CA VAL A 123 -5.13 -2.22 -12.32
C VAL A 123 -5.04 -0.77 -12.79
N SER A 124 -4.26 0.04 -12.07
CA SER A 124 -3.95 1.41 -12.52
C SER A 124 -3.01 1.43 -13.71
N GLY A 125 -3.00 2.52 -14.46
CA GLY A 125 -2.00 2.77 -15.51
C GLY A 125 -0.56 2.82 -14.99
N ALA A 126 -0.38 2.91 -13.65
CA ALA A 126 0.93 2.82 -13.02
C ALA A 126 1.55 1.43 -13.17
N LEU A 127 0.74 0.37 -13.21
CA LEU A 127 1.20 -1.00 -13.45
C LEU A 127 1.51 -1.28 -14.93
N ARG A 128 1.23 -0.34 -15.84
CA ARG A 128 1.50 -0.43 -17.29
C ARG A 128 0.76 -1.55 -18.02
N LEU A 129 -0.12 -2.30 -17.32
CA LEU A 129 -0.91 -3.40 -17.87
C LEU A 129 -2.31 -2.90 -18.24
N GLN A 130 -2.88 -3.48 -19.31
CA GLN A 130 -4.23 -3.13 -19.79
C GLN A 130 -5.20 -4.32 -19.66
N THR A 131 -4.70 -5.48 -19.29
CA THR A 131 -5.48 -6.72 -19.17
C THR A 131 -6.24 -6.73 -17.84
N PRO A 132 -7.50 -7.19 -17.82
CA PRO A 132 -8.27 -7.36 -16.61
C PRO A 132 -7.58 -8.26 -15.58
N LEU A 133 -7.74 -7.97 -14.27
CA LEU A 133 -7.10 -8.72 -13.17
C LEU A 133 -7.38 -10.23 -13.23
N LEU A 134 -8.59 -10.63 -13.64
CA LEU A 134 -8.97 -12.03 -13.79
C LEU A 134 -8.09 -12.76 -14.78
N GLU A 135 -7.69 -12.09 -15.87
CA GLU A 135 -7.03 -12.66 -17.04
C GLU A 135 -5.50 -12.60 -16.97
N LEU A 136 -4.95 -11.79 -16.05
CA LEU A 136 -3.51 -11.67 -15.85
C LEU A 136 -2.90 -12.96 -15.29
N SER A 137 -1.73 -13.35 -15.80
CA SER A 137 -0.93 -14.47 -15.29
C SER A 137 -0.15 -14.11 -14.03
N GLN A 138 -0.75 -13.35 -13.10
CA GLN A 138 -0.13 -12.94 -11.85
C GLN A 138 -1.16 -12.65 -10.78
N ASN A 139 -0.85 -12.95 -9.51
CA ASN A 139 -1.68 -12.57 -8.38
C ASN A 139 -1.48 -11.10 -8.05
N ILE A 140 -2.50 -10.28 -8.31
CA ILE A 140 -2.53 -8.85 -7.95
C ILE A 140 -3.77 -8.60 -7.12
N GLN A 141 -3.57 -7.95 -5.96
CA GLN A 141 -4.63 -7.58 -5.02
C GLN A 141 -4.65 -6.06 -4.85
N ALA A 142 -5.81 -5.45 -5.02
CA ALA A 142 -6.00 -4.03 -4.80
C ALA A 142 -6.81 -3.77 -3.52
N VAL A 143 -6.31 -2.85 -2.69
CA VAL A 143 -6.99 -2.35 -1.49
C VAL A 143 -7.60 -1.00 -1.85
N THR A 144 -8.93 -0.94 -1.87
CA THR A 144 -9.70 0.24 -2.31
C THR A 144 -9.81 1.31 -1.22
N PRO A 145 -10.16 2.56 -1.57
CA PRO A 145 -10.39 3.65 -0.61
C PRO A 145 -11.48 3.30 0.43
N GLU A 146 -12.49 2.55 0.02
CA GLU A 146 -13.58 2.12 0.91
C GLU A 146 -13.09 1.19 2.01
N VAL A 147 -12.20 0.25 1.69
CA VAL A 147 -11.57 -0.63 2.69
C VAL A 147 -10.72 0.19 3.65
N ILE A 148 -9.91 1.13 3.13
CA ILE A 148 -9.06 2.02 3.92
C ILE A 148 -9.91 2.86 4.90
N TYR A 149 -11.01 3.42 4.41
CA TYR A 149 -11.94 4.23 5.23
C TYR A 149 -12.66 3.39 6.28
N ASP A 150 -13.26 2.26 5.89
CA ASP A 150 -14.06 1.42 6.80
C ASP A 150 -13.20 0.85 7.93
N GLN A 151 -11.91 0.65 7.71
CA GLN A 151 -10.94 0.20 8.70
C GLN A 151 -10.29 1.36 9.49
N GLY A 152 -10.64 2.62 9.20
CA GLY A 152 -10.07 3.79 9.85
C GLY A 152 -8.56 3.91 9.70
N SER A 153 -8.00 3.37 8.62
CA SER A 153 -6.56 3.42 8.36
C SER A 153 -6.13 4.84 8.01
N VAL A 154 -5.11 5.36 8.68
CA VAL A 154 -4.60 6.73 8.46
C VAL A 154 -3.32 6.76 7.63
N ASN A 155 -2.61 5.64 7.51
CA ASN A 155 -1.45 5.51 6.66
C ASN A 155 -1.34 4.09 6.08
N LEU A 156 -0.46 3.94 5.09
CA LEU A 156 -0.21 2.69 4.39
C LEU A 156 0.09 1.51 5.33
N THR A 157 0.97 1.71 6.30
CA THR A 157 1.50 0.60 7.10
C THR A 157 0.59 0.20 8.26
N GLU A 158 -0.28 1.09 8.74
CA GLU A 158 -1.12 0.83 9.91
C GLU A 158 -2.25 -0.17 9.64
N GLY A 159 -2.90 -0.09 8.50
CA GLY A 159 -4.08 -0.91 8.22
C GLY A 159 -4.13 -1.53 6.84
N VAL A 160 -3.47 -0.92 5.83
CA VAL A 160 -3.59 -1.39 4.45
C VAL A 160 -2.97 -2.78 4.26
N SER A 161 -1.84 -3.05 4.93
CA SER A 161 -1.12 -4.33 4.82
C SER A 161 -1.95 -5.55 5.24
N ARG A 162 -2.89 -5.41 6.17
CA ARG A 162 -3.76 -6.51 6.66
C ARG A 162 -4.82 -6.96 5.66
N ASN A 163 -4.95 -6.30 4.51
CA ASN A 163 -5.96 -6.62 3.50
C ASN A 163 -5.45 -7.56 2.41
N VAL A 164 -4.23 -8.07 2.54
CA VAL A 164 -3.58 -8.92 1.54
C VAL A 164 -2.93 -10.11 2.23
N SER A 165 -3.09 -11.31 1.65
CA SER A 165 -2.54 -12.53 2.24
C SER A 165 -1.03 -12.50 2.36
N GLY A 166 -0.52 -12.92 3.50
CA GLY A 166 0.90 -13.10 3.77
C GLY A 166 1.70 -11.83 4.04
N VAL A 167 1.09 -10.64 3.95
CA VAL A 167 1.79 -9.38 4.22
C VAL A 167 1.96 -9.18 5.71
N VAL A 168 3.22 -8.99 6.14
CA VAL A 168 3.63 -8.71 7.51
C VAL A 168 4.38 -7.38 7.54
N ARG A 169 4.07 -6.54 8.50
CA ARG A 169 4.76 -5.28 8.72
C ARG A 169 5.94 -5.47 9.67
N GLN A 170 7.10 -4.95 9.30
CA GLN A 170 8.20 -4.73 10.23
C GLN A 170 8.04 -3.37 10.90
N GLU A 171 7.83 -3.38 12.22
CA GLU A 171 7.70 -2.16 13.01
C GLU A 171 9.02 -1.83 13.67
N ILE A 172 9.66 -0.77 13.20
CA ILE A 172 10.88 -0.19 13.74
C ILE A 172 10.89 1.30 13.41
N SER A 173 11.63 2.07 14.20
CA SER A 173 11.94 3.47 13.90
C SER A 173 10.71 4.33 13.54
N ASN A 174 9.62 4.23 14.30
CA ASN A 174 8.39 5.03 14.18
C ASN A 174 7.89 5.23 12.73
N ASN A 175 7.93 4.18 11.94
CA ASN A 175 7.50 4.20 10.53
C ASN A 175 8.33 5.13 9.62
N LEU A 176 9.61 5.26 9.85
CA LEU A 176 10.52 5.95 8.93
C LEU A 176 10.76 5.18 7.62
N GLY A 177 9.89 4.25 7.28
CA GLY A 177 9.90 3.52 6.02
C GLY A 177 8.75 2.49 5.96
N PRO A 178 8.23 2.22 4.76
CA PRO A 178 7.16 1.25 4.55
C PRO A 178 7.73 -0.18 4.45
N PHE A 179 8.28 -0.70 5.54
CA PHE A 179 8.89 -2.03 5.58
C PHE A 179 7.81 -3.11 5.67
N LEU A 180 7.40 -3.62 4.51
CA LEU A 180 6.49 -4.74 4.38
C LEU A 180 7.21 -5.98 3.86
N PHE A 181 6.83 -7.14 4.40
CA PHE A 181 7.39 -8.44 4.07
C PHE A 181 6.29 -9.39 3.65
N MET A 182 6.54 -10.27 2.71
CA MET A 182 5.74 -11.44 2.40
C MET A 182 6.60 -12.51 1.75
N ARG A 183 6.16 -13.75 1.73
CA ARG A 183 6.85 -14.86 1.04
C ARG A 183 8.36 -14.93 1.35
N GLY A 184 8.74 -14.64 2.62
CA GLY A 184 10.12 -14.73 3.09
C GLY A 184 11.06 -13.60 2.66
N GLY A 185 10.56 -12.49 2.10
CA GLY A 185 11.37 -11.34 1.69
C GLY A 185 10.70 -9.99 1.89
N GLN A 186 11.50 -8.92 1.85
CA GLN A 186 10.98 -7.55 1.88
C GLN A 186 10.46 -7.18 0.49
N ILE A 187 9.18 -6.76 0.41
CA ILE A 187 8.60 -6.35 -0.86
C ILE A 187 8.99 -4.93 -1.26
N ALA A 188 9.12 -4.69 -2.56
CA ALA A 188 9.43 -3.37 -3.09
C ALA A 188 8.28 -2.38 -2.88
N SER A 189 8.61 -1.13 -2.58
CA SER A 189 7.68 -0.03 -2.38
C SER A 189 7.66 0.89 -3.59
N LEU A 190 6.50 1.07 -4.23
CA LEU A 190 6.34 1.97 -5.36
C LEU A 190 5.24 3.00 -5.08
N ARG A 191 5.36 4.17 -5.70
CA ARG A 191 4.30 5.18 -5.79
C ARG A 191 4.10 5.55 -7.25
N ASN A 192 2.89 5.33 -7.77
CA ASN A 192 2.56 5.53 -9.19
C ASN A 192 3.57 4.86 -10.15
N GLY A 193 4.11 3.69 -9.77
CA GLY A 193 5.10 2.94 -10.57
C GLY A 193 6.54 3.42 -10.47
N VAL A 194 6.85 4.39 -9.59
CA VAL A 194 8.23 4.82 -9.27
C VAL A 194 8.74 4.06 -8.06
N ASP A 195 9.93 3.48 -8.16
CA ASP A 195 10.56 2.70 -7.08
C ASP A 195 11.06 3.59 -5.94
N LEU A 196 10.38 3.51 -4.81
CA LEU A 196 10.70 4.18 -3.56
C LEU A 196 11.16 3.20 -2.47
N THR A 197 11.53 1.98 -2.82
CA THR A 197 11.98 0.97 -1.86
C THR A 197 13.15 1.53 -1.02
N PRO A 198 13.04 1.54 0.30
CA PRO A 198 14.09 2.04 1.17
C PRO A 198 15.41 1.32 0.94
N ILE A 199 16.52 2.06 0.86
CA ILE A 199 17.87 1.49 0.92
C ILE A 199 18.18 1.09 2.38
N PHE A 200 17.93 2.01 3.32
CA PHE A 200 18.11 1.79 4.74
C PHE A 200 16.98 2.43 5.57
N ARG A 201 16.64 3.70 5.31
CA ARG A 201 15.56 4.46 5.93
C ARG A 201 14.94 5.38 4.90
N GLY A 202 13.68 5.80 5.14
CA GLY A 202 12.94 6.66 4.21
C GLY A 202 12.74 6.01 2.83
N PRO A 203 11.86 6.56 2.01
CA PRO A 203 10.94 7.62 2.39
C PRO A 203 9.85 7.15 3.35
N VAL A 204 9.20 8.12 3.99
CA VAL A 204 8.08 7.85 4.91
C VAL A 204 6.88 7.25 4.19
N PRO A 205 6.07 6.41 4.88
CA PRO A 205 4.85 5.85 4.29
C PRO A 205 3.83 6.92 3.93
N ASP A 206 3.14 6.71 2.80
CA ASP A 206 2.08 7.59 2.35
C ASP A 206 0.92 7.64 3.34
N ASP A 207 0.34 8.86 3.51
CA ASP A 207 -0.87 9.07 4.29
C ASP A 207 -2.12 8.72 3.48
N ALA A 208 -3.14 8.17 4.14
CA ALA A 208 -4.42 7.82 3.52
C ALA A 208 -5.10 9.00 2.80
N ALA A 209 -4.76 10.27 3.14
CA ALA A 209 -5.31 11.44 2.47
C ALA A 209 -4.95 11.50 0.99
N VAL A 210 -3.78 11.01 0.58
CA VAL A 210 -3.33 11.02 -0.82
C VAL A 210 -3.56 9.70 -1.54
N ILE A 211 -3.89 8.63 -0.83
CA ILE A 211 -4.05 7.29 -1.41
C ILE A 211 -5.41 7.17 -2.08
N ASP A 212 -5.42 6.85 -3.38
CA ASP A 212 -6.59 6.36 -4.10
C ASP A 212 -6.77 4.86 -3.81
N ARG A 213 -5.75 4.05 -4.08
CA ARG A 213 -5.72 2.62 -3.74
C ARG A 213 -4.29 2.14 -3.59
N VAL A 214 -4.14 0.93 -3.06
CA VAL A 214 -2.84 0.26 -3.02
C VAL A 214 -2.93 -1.06 -3.75
N GLU A 215 -2.04 -1.28 -4.70
CA GLU A 215 -1.97 -2.49 -5.53
C GLU A 215 -0.79 -3.34 -5.08
N PHE A 216 -1.07 -4.54 -4.58
CA PHE A 216 -0.05 -5.52 -4.19
C PHE A 216 0.15 -6.51 -5.33
N VAL A 217 1.36 -6.57 -5.84
CA VAL A 217 1.78 -7.52 -6.88
C VAL A 217 2.61 -8.61 -6.22
N LYS A 218 2.11 -9.84 -6.20
CA LYS A 218 2.80 -10.97 -5.58
C LYS A 218 3.73 -11.62 -6.60
N GLY A 219 4.98 -11.84 -6.21
CA GLY A 219 6.04 -12.24 -7.13
C GLY A 219 6.67 -11.06 -7.90
N PRO A 220 7.71 -11.30 -8.70
CA PRO A 220 8.37 -10.28 -9.50
C PRO A 220 7.42 -9.56 -10.45
N SER A 221 7.71 -8.29 -10.75
CA SER A 221 6.87 -7.44 -11.60
C SER A 221 7.70 -6.82 -12.73
N LEU A 222 8.11 -7.64 -13.69
CA LEU A 222 8.93 -7.22 -14.84
C LEU A 222 8.38 -5.99 -15.55
N PHE A 223 7.05 -5.87 -15.63
CA PHE A 223 6.35 -4.77 -16.30
C PHE A 223 6.47 -3.42 -15.57
N MET A 224 6.68 -3.40 -14.25
CA MET A 224 6.86 -2.16 -13.50
C MET A 224 8.33 -1.93 -13.16
N ASN A 225 8.84 -2.81 -12.32
CA ASN A 225 10.18 -2.74 -11.77
C ASN A 225 10.65 -4.15 -11.44
N ASN A 226 11.77 -4.55 -12.00
CA ASN A 226 12.37 -5.85 -11.73
C ASN A 226 13.61 -5.75 -10.82
N VAL A 227 13.76 -4.62 -10.15
CA VAL A 227 14.80 -4.39 -9.14
C VAL A 227 14.14 -4.46 -7.77
N GLY A 228 14.12 -5.65 -7.19
CA GLY A 228 13.47 -5.91 -5.90
C GLY A 228 13.39 -7.40 -5.57
N ASP A 229 13.01 -7.72 -4.35
CA ASP A 229 12.89 -9.09 -3.89
C ASP A 229 11.82 -9.87 -4.70
N PRO A 230 12.05 -11.17 -5.00
CA PRO A 230 11.08 -12.00 -5.71
C PRO A 230 9.77 -12.23 -4.95
N ALA A 231 9.66 -11.82 -3.71
CA ALA A 231 8.41 -11.87 -2.95
C ALA A 231 7.31 -11.01 -3.57
N GLY A 232 7.68 -9.83 -4.12
CA GLY A 232 6.73 -8.95 -4.78
C GLY A 232 6.95 -7.47 -4.52
N SER A 233 5.90 -6.70 -4.78
CA SER A 233 5.88 -5.26 -4.59
C SER A 233 4.49 -4.76 -4.20
N PHE A 234 4.42 -3.56 -3.65
CA PHE A 234 3.17 -2.81 -3.58
C PHE A 234 3.35 -1.45 -4.26
N ASN A 235 2.27 -0.96 -4.86
CA ASN A 235 2.22 0.31 -5.56
C ASN A 235 1.12 1.18 -4.95
N VAL A 236 1.50 2.31 -4.39
CA VAL A 236 0.56 3.34 -3.95
C VAL A 236 0.13 4.14 -5.16
N VAL A 237 -1.16 4.12 -5.46
CA VAL A 237 -1.78 4.97 -6.46
C VAL A 237 -2.31 6.22 -5.78
N THR A 238 -1.84 7.38 -6.19
CA THR A 238 -2.28 8.67 -5.63
C THR A 238 -3.56 9.16 -6.30
N LYS A 239 -4.35 9.95 -5.55
CA LYS A 239 -5.58 10.56 -6.06
C LYS A 239 -5.30 11.51 -7.21
N GLN A 240 -6.03 11.34 -8.31
CA GLN A 240 -5.91 12.11 -9.54
C GLN A 240 -7.14 13.04 -9.76
N PRO A 241 -7.01 14.11 -10.55
CA PRO A 241 -8.15 14.89 -11.01
C PRO A 241 -9.13 14.04 -11.83
N THR A 242 -10.41 14.09 -11.50
CA THR A 242 -11.47 13.28 -12.14
C THR A 242 -12.29 14.06 -13.17
N GLY A 243 -12.02 15.36 -13.33
CA GLY A 243 -12.79 16.25 -14.23
C GLY A 243 -14.16 16.68 -13.68
N THR A 244 -14.64 16.06 -12.60
CA THR A 244 -15.87 16.44 -11.90
C THR A 244 -15.55 17.15 -10.59
N PRO A 245 -16.34 18.16 -10.17
CA PRO A 245 -16.18 18.78 -8.85
C PRO A 245 -16.29 17.74 -7.74
N HIS A 246 -15.34 17.77 -6.82
CA HIS A 246 -15.28 16.93 -5.64
C HIS A 246 -14.72 17.73 -4.47
N TYR A 247 -15.50 17.85 -3.41
CA TYR A 247 -15.08 18.56 -2.19
C TYR A 247 -15.45 17.72 -0.99
N ALA A 248 -14.45 17.31 -0.23
CA ALA A 248 -14.67 16.51 0.99
C ALA A 248 -13.75 17.00 2.11
N ALA A 249 -14.27 16.98 3.32
CA ALA A 249 -13.51 17.22 4.54
C ALA A 249 -13.73 16.07 5.51
N THR A 250 -12.67 15.62 6.17
CA THR A 250 -12.70 14.55 7.16
C THR A 250 -12.04 15.01 8.44
N ALA A 251 -12.76 14.92 9.56
CA ALA A 251 -12.23 15.12 10.90
C ALA A 251 -12.19 13.79 11.64
N MET A 252 -11.14 13.56 12.41
CA MET A 252 -11.01 12.37 13.24
C MET A 252 -10.53 12.75 14.66
N LEU A 253 -11.11 12.09 15.64
CA LEU A 253 -10.75 12.18 17.06
C LEU A 253 -10.46 10.77 17.57
N GLY A 254 -9.59 10.62 18.55
CA GLY A 254 -9.32 9.28 19.07
C GLY A 254 -8.55 9.26 20.39
N SER A 255 -8.30 8.07 20.87
CA SER A 255 -7.46 7.80 22.04
C SER A 255 -6.07 8.40 21.85
N TYR A 256 -5.41 8.73 22.94
CA TYR A 256 -4.07 9.35 22.99
C TYR A 256 -4.05 10.75 22.36
N ASP A 257 -5.07 11.58 22.64
CA ASP A 257 -5.20 12.94 22.09
C ASP A 257 -5.03 13.00 20.57
N PHE A 258 -5.55 11.98 19.88
CA PHE A 258 -5.50 11.90 18.42
C PHE A 258 -6.49 12.87 17.80
N TYR A 259 -5.97 13.81 17.03
CA TYR A 259 -6.74 14.79 16.27
C TYR A 259 -6.21 14.82 14.83
N ARG A 260 -7.09 14.65 13.85
CA ARG A 260 -6.73 14.71 12.43
C ARG A 260 -7.81 15.45 11.65
N LEU A 261 -7.36 16.35 10.77
CA LEU A 261 -8.21 17.03 9.79
C LEU A 261 -7.61 16.81 8.40
N ALA A 262 -8.45 16.43 7.43
CA ALA A 262 -8.04 16.25 6.05
C ALA A 262 -9.07 16.88 5.11
N ALA A 263 -8.58 17.43 4.00
CA ALA A 263 -9.39 17.97 2.91
C ALA A 263 -9.00 17.31 1.59
N ASP A 264 -9.99 17.06 0.74
CA ASP A 264 -9.86 16.49 -0.58
C ASP A 264 -10.71 17.28 -1.56
N LEU A 265 -10.07 18.12 -2.35
CA LEU A 265 -10.69 19.13 -3.21
C LEU A 265 -10.27 18.88 -4.66
N GLY A 266 -11.21 18.89 -5.60
CA GLY A 266 -10.90 18.68 -7.01
C GLY A 266 -11.98 19.15 -7.96
N GLY A 267 -11.62 19.28 -9.22
CA GLY A 267 -12.54 19.65 -10.28
C GLY A 267 -11.87 20.36 -11.44
N PRO A 268 -12.66 20.86 -12.42
CA PRO A 268 -12.14 21.66 -13.52
C PRO A 268 -11.79 23.07 -13.04
N LEU A 269 -10.63 23.59 -13.47
CA LEU A 269 -10.21 24.98 -13.27
C LEU A 269 -10.65 25.88 -14.42
N THR A 270 -10.96 25.30 -15.58
CA THR A 270 -11.42 26.04 -16.77
C THR A 270 -12.82 25.58 -17.19
N LYS A 271 -13.59 26.45 -17.81
CA LYS A 271 -14.91 26.11 -18.35
C LYS A 271 -14.86 24.99 -19.40
N SER A 272 -13.76 24.86 -20.12
CA SER A 272 -13.54 23.79 -21.10
C SER A 272 -13.27 22.42 -20.47
N GLY A 273 -13.01 22.36 -19.15
CA GLY A 273 -12.61 21.15 -18.46
C GLY A 273 -11.19 20.65 -18.79
N LYS A 274 -10.45 21.37 -19.66
CA LYS A 274 -9.11 20.96 -20.09
C LYS A 274 -8.06 21.05 -18.98
N LEU A 275 -8.18 22.02 -18.08
CA LEU A 275 -7.32 22.12 -16.90
C LEU A 275 -8.12 21.71 -15.68
N GLN A 276 -7.60 20.70 -14.97
CA GLN A 276 -8.23 20.08 -13.81
C GLN A 276 -7.24 20.07 -12.65
N TYR A 277 -7.75 20.05 -11.43
CA TYR A 277 -6.91 19.97 -10.23
C TYR A 277 -7.44 18.93 -9.24
N ARG A 278 -6.55 18.44 -8.39
CA ARG A 278 -6.85 17.78 -7.12
C ARG A 278 -5.90 18.35 -6.07
N LEU A 279 -6.43 18.69 -4.92
CA LEU A 279 -5.65 19.13 -3.77
C LEU A 279 -6.03 18.25 -2.57
N ASN A 280 -5.06 17.55 -2.02
CA ASN A 280 -5.19 16.85 -0.75
C ASN A 280 -4.33 17.58 0.28
N ALA A 281 -4.91 17.87 1.45
CA ALA A 281 -4.21 18.46 2.57
C ALA A 281 -4.61 17.76 3.86
N MET A 282 -3.66 17.61 4.79
CA MET A 282 -3.92 16.96 6.08
C MET A 282 -3.01 17.53 7.17
N ALA A 283 -3.58 17.73 8.35
CA ALA A 283 -2.85 18.00 9.59
C ALA A 283 -3.28 17.00 10.67
N MET A 284 -2.32 16.49 11.42
CA MET A 284 -2.54 15.50 12.49
C MET A 284 -1.62 15.78 13.66
N ARG A 285 -2.13 15.53 14.85
CA ARG A 285 -1.33 15.37 16.06
C ARG A 285 -1.89 14.23 16.90
N SER A 286 -1.04 13.53 17.63
CA SER A 286 -1.41 12.57 18.65
C SER A 286 -0.30 12.45 19.67
N ASN A 287 -0.65 12.08 20.89
CA ASN A 287 0.27 11.44 21.81
C ASN A 287 0.37 9.94 21.47
N SER A 288 1.16 9.20 22.21
CA SER A 288 1.32 7.75 22.08
C SER A 288 0.87 7.06 23.36
N PHE A 289 0.67 5.75 23.30
CA PHE A 289 0.56 4.89 24.48
C PHE A 289 1.92 4.72 25.19
N VAL A 290 3.02 4.98 24.49
CA VAL A 290 4.38 5.01 25.06
C VAL A 290 4.60 6.37 25.73
N GLN A 291 5.18 6.34 26.90
CA GLN A 291 5.46 7.54 27.67
C GLN A 291 6.32 8.53 26.87
N ASP A 292 5.98 9.83 26.93
CA ASP A 292 6.69 10.95 26.29
C ASP A 292 6.82 10.88 24.75
N ASP A 293 6.08 9.97 24.11
CA ASP A 293 6.03 9.88 22.65
C ASP A 293 4.83 10.62 22.06
N PHE A 294 5.05 11.23 20.92
CA PHE A 294 4.02 11.93 20.16
C PHE A 294 4.27 11.83 18.65
N ASN A 295 3.26 12.15 17.86
CA ASN A 295 3.33 12.22 16.41
C ASN A 295 2.59 13.47 15.91
N LYS A 296 3.28 14.33 15.17
CA LYS A 296 2.70 15.47 14.46
C LYS A 296 2.99 15.31 12.98
N ARG A 297 2.00 15.53 12.14
CA ARG A 297 2.13 15.37 10.70
C ARG A 297 1.37 16.46 9.96
N LEU A 298 2.01 17.00 8.91
CA LEU A 298 1.42 17.91 7.92
C LEU A 298 1.65 17.34 6.54
N LEU A 299 0.64 17.41 5.68
CA LEU A 299 0.72 16.98 4.29
C LEU A 299 -0.01 17.98 3.39
N VAL A 300 0.59 18.28 2.23
CA VAL A 300 -0.03 19.04 1.14
C VAL A 300 0.37 18.39 -0.19
N SER A 301 -0.63 18.01 -0.98
CA SER A 301 -0.42 17.29 -2.23
C SER A 301 -1.32 17.83 -3.36
N PRO A 302 -0.89 18.85 -4.10
CA PRO A 302 -1.55 19.33 -5.30
C PRO A 302 -1.21 18.45 -6.52
N VAL A 303 -2.22 18.24 -7.37
CA VAL A 303 -2.12 17.58 -8.68
C VAL A 303 -2.81 18.45 -9.70
N LEU A 304 -2.16 18.71 -10.83
CA LEU A 304 -2.70 19.40 -11.98
C LEU A 304 -2.69 18.47 -13.19
N LYS A 305 -3.81 18.41 -13.90
CA LYS A 305 -3.92 17.66 -15.16
C LYS A 305 -4.39 18.63 -16.25
N TYR A 306 -3.65 18.70 -17.35
CA TYR A 306 -3.95 19.53 -18.50
C TYR A 306 -4.10 18.69 -19.77
N GLN A 307 -5.30 18.73 -20.37
CA GLN A 307 -5.56 18.11 -21.67
C GLN A 307 -5.08 19.07 -22.76
N LEU A 308 -3.84 18.90 -23.20
CA LEU A 308 -3.19 19.77 -24.18
C LEU A 308 -3.89 19.69 -25.55
N THR A 309 -4.13 18.46 -26.01
CA THR A 309 -4.93 18.12 -27.21
C THR A 309 -5.85 16.96 -26.85
N ASP A 310 -6.74 16.56 -27.74
CA ASP A 310 -7.62 15.39 -27.54
C ASP A 310 -6.83 14.08 -27.36
N ARG A 311 -5.55 14.07 -27.77
CA ARG A 311 -4.65 12.91 -27.71
C ARG A 311 -3.51 13.04 -26.70
N THR A 312 -3.29 14.21 -26.12
CA THR A 312 -2.14 14.47 -25.25
C THR A 312 -2.59 15.07 -23.94
N ALA A 313 -2.28 14.40 -22.84
CA ALA A 313 -2.50 14.90 -21.50
C ALA A 313 -1.17 15.03 -20.74
N LEU A 314 -1.08 16.08 -19.92
CA LEU A 314 0.03 16.38 -19.02
C LEU A 314 -0.50 16.29 -17.59
N THR A 315 0.22 15.59 -16.70
CA THR A 315 -0.11 15.57 -15.27
C THR A 315 1.13 15.94 -14.46
N ALA A 316 0.99 16.90 -13.56
CA ALA A 316 2.03 17.31 -12.63
C ALA A 316 1.53 17.09 -11.20
N GLU A 317 2.31 16.36 -10.42
CA GLU A 317 2.03 16.06 -9.02
C GLU A 317 3.16 16.58 -8.16
N TYR A 318 2.83 17.12 -6.99
CA TYR A 318 3.78 17.42 -5.94
C TYR A 318 3.23 16.93 -4.61
N ASN A 319 4.09 16.41 -3.74
CA ASN A 319 3.72 15.97 -2.42
C ASN A 319 4.77 16.46 -1.42
N PHE A 320 4.29 17.14 -0.40
CA PHE A 320 5.07 17.57 0.75
C PHE A 320 4.52 16.94 2.00
N GLN A 321 5.39 16.34 2.81
CA GLN A 321 5.05 15.82 4.13
C GLN A 321 6.09 16.26 5.14
N ALA A 322 5.63 16.72 6.30
CA ALA A 322 6.46 17.00 7.45
C ALA A 322 5.99 16.18 8.65
N PHE A 323 6.93 15.54 9.33
CA PHE A 323 6.68 14.72 10.52
C PHE A 323 7.54 15.19 11.68
N SER A 324 7.00 15.05 12.89
CA SER A 324 7.76 15.23 14.11
C SER A 324 7.33 14.17 15.12
N TYR A 325 8.29 13.37 15.60
CA TYR A 325 8.07 12.28 16.55
C TYR A 325 8.78 12.54 17.85
N GLY A 326 8.16 12.14 18.98
CA GLY A 326 8.80 12.18 20.29
C GLY A 326 9.93 11.17 20.44
N LEU A 327 9.73 9.97 19.90
CA LEU A 327 10.70 8.87 19.98
C LEU A 327 11.15 8.41 18.59
N TYR A 328 12.45 8.20 18.47
CA TYR A 328 13.02 7.60 17.26
C TYR A 328 12.52 6.17 17.00
N SER A 329 12.38 5.38 18.08
CA SER A 329 11.91 4.00 17.96
C SER A 329 11.26 3.56 19.27
N PRO A 330 10.03 3.04 19.26
CA PRO A 330 9.36 2.48 20.42
C PRO A 330 9.85 1.05 20.74
N ILE A 331 11.15 0.77 20.54
CA ILE A 331 11.74 -0.53 20.81
C ILE A 331 11.93 -0.69 22.31
N VAL A 332 11.38 -1.75 22.86
CA VAL A 332 11.64 -2.22 24.21
C VAL A 332 12.85 -3.14 24.20
N MET A 333 13.73 -3.01 25.18
CA MET A 333 14.93 -3.84 25.35
C MET A 333 15.03 -4.32 26.81
N THR A 334 15.25 -5.62 27.03
CA THR A 334 15.37 -6.21 28.38
C THR A 334 16.04 -7.58 28.32
N PRO A 335 16.71 -8.03 29.37
CA PRO A 335 17.17 -9.40 29.50
C PRO A 335 16.05 -10.41 29.87
N ASN A 336 14.87 -9.94 30.25
CA ASN A 336 13.86 -10.71 30.98
C ASN A 336 12.82 -11.44 30.08
N GLY A 337 13.01 -11.46 28.76
CA GLY A 337 12.09 -12.11 27.82
C GLY A 337 11.07 -11.18 27.18
N TYR A 338 10.41 -11.67 26.11
CA TYR A 338 9.40 -10.90 25.38
C TYR A 338 8.17 -10.61 26.25
N GLY A 339 7.69 -9.35 26.24
CA GLY A 339 6.50 -8.91 26.94
C GLY A 339 6.65 -8.79 28.46
N SER A 340 7.86 -8.89 29.00
CA SER A 340 8.13 -8.80 30.46
C SER A 340 8.02 -7.38 31.03
N LEU A 341 8.01 -6.36 30.19
CA LEU A 341 7.88 -4.95 30.60
C LEU A 341 6.49 -4.39 30.23
N PRO A 342 6.02 -3.33 30.93
CA PRO A 342 4.79 -2.64 30.58
C PRO A 342 4.81 -2.15 29.13
N ARG A 343 3.63 -2.05 28.49
CA ARG A 343 3.52 -1.65 27.09
C ARG A 343 3.96 -0.21 26.82
N ASP A 344 3.85 0.66 27.83
CA ASP A 344 4.22 2.07 27.81
C ASP A 344 5.68 2.34 28.14
N PHE A 345 6.45 1.29 28.45
CA PHE A 345 7.88 1.39 28.77
C PHE A 345 8.66 1.99 27.58
N THR A 346 9.58 2.88 27.90
CA THR A 346 10.52 3.49 26.92
C THR A 346 11.96 3.40 27.41
N ILE A 347 12.90 3.36 26.46
CA ILE A 347 14.32 3.54 26.71
C ILE A 347 14.77 5.00 26.52
N SER A 348 13.87 5.90 26.18
CA SER A 348 14.15 7.30 25.91
C SER A 348 14.13 8.17 27.18
N GLU A 349 14.46 9.45 27.03
CA GLU A 349 14.38 10.46 28.08
C GLU A 349 13.49 11.63 27.60
N PRO A 350 12.70 12.25 28.48
CA PRO A 350 11.85 13.40 28.15
C PRO A 350 12.62 14.62 27.63
N SER A 351 13.90 14.77 28.06
CA SER A 351 14.78 15.87 27.67
C SER A 351 15.20 15.84 26.20
N LEU A 352 15.04 14.71 25.51
CA LEU A 352 15.40 14.59 24.11
C LEU A 352 14.45 15.40 23.22
N GLY A 353 14.98 16.13 22.26
CA GLY A 353 14.22 16.81 21.22
C GLY A 353 13.56 15.83 20.24
N PRO A 354 12.60 16.31 19.45
CA PRO A 354 11.91 15.47 18.46
C PRO A 354 12.81 15.03 17.33
N ILE A 355 12.45 13.90 16.73
CA ILE A 355 12.94 13.51 15.40
C ILE A 355 12.08 14.25 14.37
N SER A 356 12.71 14.96 13.45
CA SER A 356 12.06 15.70 12.38
C SER A 356 12.31 15.04 11.03
N VAL A 357 11.26 14.94 10.21
CA VAL A 357 11.32 14.39 8.85
C VAL A 357 10.63 15.32 7.88
N HIS A 358 11.27 15.59 6.75
CA HIS A 358 10.71 16.36 5.64
C HIS A 358 10.86 15.56 4.35
N ASP A 359 9.73 15.24 3.73
CA ASP A 359 9.63 14.52 2.46
C ASP A 359 9.08 15.45 1.38
N HIS A 360 9.81 15.58 0.28
CA HIS A 360 9.42 16.32 -0.91
C HIS A 360 9.48 15.37 -2.10
N SER A 361 8.39 15.23 -2.82
CA SER A 361 8.39 14.45 -4.05
C SER A 361 7.57 15.13 -5.14
N GLY A 362 7.97 14.92 -6.38
CA GLY A 362 7.25 15.43 -7.55
C GLY A 362 7.27 14.42 -8.68
N MET A 363 6.24 14.45 -9.49
CA MET A 363 6.11 13.62 -10.68
C MET A 363 5.46 14.39 -11.81
N PHE A 364 6.01 14.23 -12.99
CA PHE A 364 5.46 14.78 -14.23
C PHE A 364 5.22 13.63 -15.21
N THR A 365 4.00 13.50 -15.70
CA THR A 365 3.59 12.44 -16.64
C THR A 365 3.02 13.06 -17.90
N VAL A 366 3.47 12.60 -19.05
CA VAL A 366 2.89 12.90 -20.38
C VAL A 366 2.33 11.61 -20.93
N THR A 367 1.07 11.63 -21.33
CA THR A 367 0.44 10.56 -22.08
C THR A 367 0.09 11.07 -23.48
N HIS A 368 0.50 10.34 -24.51
CA HIS A 368 0.17 10.67 -25.89
C HIS A 368 -0.41 9.46 -26.61
N GLN A 369 -1.62 9.61 -27.12
CA GLN A 369 -2.31 8.58 -27.87
C GLN A 369 -2.10 8.80 -29.38
N PHE A 370 -1.27 7.97 -30.02
CA PHE A 370 -1.04 8.05 -31.46
C PHE A 370 -2.33 7.72 -32.24
N ASN A 371 -3.04 6.69 -31.78
CA ASN A 371 -4.32 6.23 -32.32
C ASN A 371 -5.04 5.38 -31.25
N THR A 372 -6.14 4.73 -31.59
CA THR A 372 -6.94 3.89 -30.65
C THR A 372 -6.18 2.66 -30.13
N SER A 373 -5.06 2.28 -30.77
CA SER A 373 -4.30 1.06 -30.45
C SER A 373 -2.92 1.32 -29.82
N TRP A 374 -2.38 2.55 -29.93
CA TRP A 374 -1.02 2.85 -29.52
C TRP A 374 -0.95 4.10 -28.64
N GLN A 375 -0.34 3.96 -27.48
CA GLN A 375 -0.13 5.02 -26.49
C GLN A 375 1.32 5.05 -26.02
N LEU A 376 1.91 6.24 -25.97
CA LEU A 376 3.17 6.54 -25.31
C LEU A 376 2.89 7.16 -23.93
N THR A 377 3.59 6.70 -22.92
CA THR A 377 3.63 7.34 -21.61
C THR A 377 5.08 7.65 -21.25
N THR A 378 5.37 8.90 -20.90
CA THR A 378 6.65 9.30 -20.34
C THR A 378 6.43 9.86 -18.95
N ARG A 379 7.38 9.57 -18.02
CA ARG A 379 7.28 10.00 -16.62
C ARG A 379 8.64 10.37 -16.10
N GLY A 380 8.74 11.55 -15.48
CA GLY A 380 9.88 11.95 -14.67
C GLY A 380 9.45 12.13 -13.22
N ALA A 381 10.24 11.66 -12.27
CA ALA A 381 9.94 11.79 -10.85
C ALA A 381 11.19 12.07 -10.02
N PHE A 382 11.01 12.79 -8.93
CA PHE A 382 12.04 12.99 -7.90
C PHE A 382 11.45 12.83 -6.52
N LEU A 383 12.30 12.46 -5.55
CA LEU A 383 12.00 12.44 -4.13
C LEU A 383 13.23 12.84 -3.34
N VAL A 384 13.04 13.65 -2.30
CA VAL A 384 14.04 14.00 -1.28
C VAL A 384 13.38 13.87 0.08
N ASP A 385 13.86 12.91 0.87
CA ASP A 385 13.42 12.68 2.24
C ASP A 385 14.61 12.95 3.16
N ASN A 386 14.42 13.82 4.16
CA ASN A 386 15.42 14.16 5.16
C ASN A 386 14.87 13.81 6.54
N ALA A 387 15.65 13.07 7.33
CA ALA A 387 15.32 12.73 8.71
C ALA A 387 16.47 13.08 9.64
N GLU A 388 16.18 13.76 10.75
CA GLU A 388 17.19 14.24 11.69
C GLU A 388 16.71 14.16 13.13
N GLY A 389 17.61 13.73 14.03
CA GLY A 389 17.36 13.82 15.47
C GLY A 389 18.32 12.99 16.32
N THR A 390 18.22 13.20 17.63
CA THR A 390 19.00 12.48 18.65
C THR A 390 18.08 11.52 19.41
N TYR A 391 18.59 10.34 19.70
CA TYR A 391 17.89 9.33 20.49
C TYR A 391 18.87 8.54 21.35
N LEU A 392 18.40 7.89 22.38
CA LEU A 392 19.22 6.99 23.20
C LEU A 392 19.21 5.57 22.60
N TRP A 393 20.37 4.95 22.61
CA TRP A 393 20.54 3.55 22.19
C TRP A 393 21.29 2.76 23.25
N VAL A 394 20.85 1.54 23.53
CA VAL A 394 21.52 0.63 24.44
C VAL A 394 22.79 0.11 23.76
N THR A 395 23.94 0.48 24.28
CA THR A 395 25.26 0.08 23.77
C THR A 395 25.91 -1.01 24.62
N ALA A 396 25.52 -1.14 25.90
CA ALA A 396 26.00 -2.17 26.81
C ALA A 396 24.95 -2.47 27.90
N VAL A 397 25.20 -3.50 28.68
CA VAL A 397 24.47 -3.88 29.88
C VAL A 397 25.43 -3.83 31.07
N ASN A 398 24.95 -3.42 32.22
CA ASN A 398 25.77 -3.43 33.43
C ASN A 398 26.10 -4.88 33.82
N LYS A 399 27.38 -5.19 33.95
CA LYS A 399 27.83 -6.56 34.25
C LYS A 399 27.43 -7.04 35.64
N ALA A 400 27.31 -6.13 36.61
CA ALA A 400 26.93 -6.45 38.00
C ALA A 400 25.40 -6.59 38.16
N ASN A 401 24.61 -5.85 37.37
CA ASN A 401 23.15 -5.95 37.34
C ASN A 401 22.65 -5.90 35.89
N PRO A 402 22.36 -7.04 35.24
CA PRO A 402 21.90 -7.09 33.85
C PRO A 402 20.60 -6.32 33.56
N ASN A 403 19.81 -5.99 34.59
CA ASN A 403 18.60 -5.16 34.45
C ASN A 403 18.91 -3.67 34.20
N VAL A 404 20.17 -3.25 34.39
CA VAL A 404 20.59 -1.87 34.14
C VAL A 404 21.14 -1.79 32.71
N LEU A 405 20.38 -1.14 31.84
CA LEU A 405 20.77 -0.84 30.47
C LEU A 405 21.69 0.39 30.46
N LEU A 406 22.78 0.31 29.74
CA LEU A 406 23.75 1.41 29.56
C LEU A 406 23.48 2.05 28.18
N ARG A 407 22.92 3.25 28.20
CA ARG A 407 22.48 3.98 27.00
C ARG A 407 23.48 5.09 26.67
N ASN A 408 23.69 5.31 25.37
CA ASN A 408 24.41 6.47 24.87
C ASN A 408 23.54 7.24 23.86
N PRO A 409 23.70 8.56 23.75
CA PRO A 409 23.06 9.34 22.71
C PRO A 409 23.56 8.91 21.34
N LYS A 410 22.64 8.78 20.43
CA LYS A 410 22.93 8.55 19.01
C LYS A 410 22.23 9.62 18.19
N TYR A 411 22.99 10.29 17.37
CA TYR A 411 22.51 11.26 16.42
C TYR A 411 22.46 10.65 15.02
N ASP A 412 21.36 10.85 14.33
CA ASP A 412 21.20 10.46 12.92
C ASP A 412 20.77 11.69 12.09
N LEU A 413 21.49 11.97 11.03
CA LEU A 413 21.07 12.84 9.93
C LEU A 413 21.07 12.03 8.65
N ASN A 414 19.90 11.77 8.09
CA ASN A 414 19.73 10.90 6.92
C ASN A 414 19.10 11.70 5.78
N ARG A 415 19.52 11.41 4.56
CA ARG A 415 18.90 11.91 3.34
C ARG A 415 18.74 10.77 2.34
N THR A 416 17.48 10.54 1.90
CA THR A 416 17.16 9.67 0.76
C THR A 416 16.81 10.53 -0.44
N GLN A 417 17.40 10.23 -1.60
CA GLN A 417 17.09 10.88 -2.86
C GLN A 417 16.76 9.83 -3.91
N VAL A 418 15.71 10.07 -4.68
CA VAL A 418 15.33 9.24 -5.84
C VAL A 418 15.11 10.15 -7.04
N VAL A 419 15.66 9.76 -8.17
CA VAL A 419 15.35 10.33 -9.49
C VAL A 419 14.98 9.18 -10.41
N SER A 420 13.86 9.29 -11.10
CA SER A 420 13.36 8.24 -11.98
C SER A 420 12.83 8.84 -13.28
N GLU A 421 13.23 8.25 -14.38
CA GLU A 421 12.75 8.56 -15.71
C GLU A 421 12.27 7.28 -16.37
N GLN A 422 11.08 7.34 -16.99
CA GLN A 422 10.43 6.19 -17.61
C GLN A 422 9.80 6.62 -18.94
N ALA A 423 9.95 5.79 -19.96
CA ALA A 423 9.22 5.95 -21.21
C ALA A 423 8.78 4.58 -21.72
N PHE A 424 7.49 4.41 -21.98
CA PHE A 424 6.97 3.14 -22.47
C PHE A 424 5.79 3.33 -23.42
N VAL A 425 5.65 2.35 -24.29
CA VAL A 425 4.57 2.24 -25.27
C VAL A 425 3.70 1.05 -24.94
N ASN A 426 2.39 1.27 -24.88
CA ASN A 426 1.39 0.22 -24.95
C ASN A 426 0.83 0.16 -26.37
N GLY A 427 0.76 -1.04 -26.92
CA GLY A 427 0.26 -1.27 -28.27
C GLY A 427 -0.68 -2.47 -28.33
N ARG A 428 -1.72 -2.36 -29.18
CA ARG A 428 -2.59 -3.49 -29.53
C ARG A 428 -2.61 -3.68 -31.03
N PHE A 429 -2.38 -4.91 -31.49
CA PHE A 429 -2.44 -5.27 -32.92
C PHE A 429 -2.79 -6.75 -33.06
N SER A 430 -3.06 -7.20 -34.30
CA SER A 430 -3.36 -8.60 -34.58
C SER A 430 -2.44 -9.14 -35.70
N THR A 431 -2.04 -10.39 -35.56
CA THR A 431 -1.33 -11.15 -36.61
C THR A 431 -2.11 -12.43 -36.90
N GLY A 432 -2.92 -12.39 -37.94
CA GLY A 432 -3.88 -13.47 -38.24
C GLY A 432 -4.88 -13.63 -37.09
N PRO A 433 -5.02 -14.85 -36.51
CA PRO A 433 -5.95 -15.10 -35.40
C PRO A 433 -5.42 -14.65 -34.01
N LEU A 434 -4.18 -14.14 -33.93
CA LEU A 434 -3.55 -13.76 -32.69
C LEU A 434 -3.80 -12.29 -32.40
N THR A 435 -4.19 -11.98 -31.17
CA THR A 435 -4.26 -10.61 -30.67
C THR A 435 -3.09 -10.36 -29.73
N HIS A 436 -2.35 -9.28 -29.96
CA HIS A 436 -1.18 -8.87 -29.21
C HIS A 436 -1.49 -7.64 -28.35
N GLN A 437 -1.01 -7.65 -27.10
CA GLN A 437 -0.93 -6.47 -26.23
C GLN A 437 0.54 -6.29 -25.83
N LEU A 438 1.20 -5.40 -26.56
CA LEU A 438 2.63 -5.12 -26.38
C LEU A 438 2.82 -4.02 -25.32
N LEU A 439 3.76 -4.26 -24.42
CA LEU A 439 4.38 -3.26 -23.58
C LEU A 439 5.89 -3.26 -23.86
N ALA A 440 6.45 -2.14 -24.27
CA ALA A 440 7.89 -1.98 -24.43
C ALA A 440 8.34 -0.62 -23.88
N GLY A 441 9.53 -0.57 -23.27
CA GLY A 441 9.96 0.67 -22.68
C GLY A 441 11.36 0.66 -22.11
N VAL A 442 11.76 1.84 -21.64
CA VAL A 442 13.04 2.11 -20.99
C VAL A 442 12.81 2.79 -19.66
N ASP A 443 13.63 2.45 -18.66
CA ASP A 443 13.63 3.08 -17.35
C ASP A 443 15.07 3.47 -16.97
N ALA A 444 15.23 4.66 -16.39
CA ALA A 444 16.46 5.12 -15.76
C ALA A 444 16.15 5.55 -14.32
N ASN A 445 16.92 5.02 -13.35
CA ASN A 445 16.66 5.31 -11.95
C ASN A 445 17.97 5.50 -11.20
N GLN A 446 18.00 6.48 -10.33
CA GLN A 446 19.05 6.70 -9.35
C GLN A 446 18.42 6.78 -7.96
N LYS A 447 18.94 5.97 -7.04
CA LYS A 447 18.59 6.02 -5.62
C LYS A 447 19.86 6.29 -4.82
N LYS A 448 19.82 7.29 -3.95
CA LYS A 448 20.94 7.69 -3.12
C LYS A 448 20.50 7.81 -1.67
N PHE A 449 21.25 7.17 -0.78
CA PHE A 449 21.11 7.30 0.66
C PHE A 449 22.39 7.84 1.25
N LEU A 450 22.27 8.89 2.04
CA LEU A 450 23.36 9.54 2.77
C LEU A 450 23.02 9.53 4.26
N ALA A 451 23.96 9.14 5.10
CA ALA A 451 23.79 9.28 6.54
C ALA A 451 25.06 9.76 7.23
N ALA A 452 24.89 10.69 8.15
CA ALA A 452 25.80 11.03 9.19
C ALA A 452 25.22 10.48 10.50
N SER A 453 25.71 9.31 10.92
CA SER A 453 25.19 8.59 12.08
C SER A 453 26.32 8.38 13.07
N TYR A 454 26.19 8.96 14.26
CA TYR A 454 27.20 8.95 15.31
C TYR A 454 26.61 8.46 16.62
N VAL A 455 27.38 7.62 17.31
CA VAL A 455 27.15 7.33 18.74
C VAL A 455 28.08 8.26 19.52
N GLU A 456 27.52 9.15 20.31
CA GLU A 456 28.28 10.00 21.17
C GLU A 456 28.65 9.23 22.45
N TYR A 457 29.95 8.96 22.56
CA TYR A 457 30.52 8.36 23.74
C TYR A 457 31.04 9.51 24.65
N ASN A 458 30.19 9.98 25.54
CA ASN A 458 30.65 10.91 26.56
C ASN A 458 31.76 10.25 27.37
N THR A 459 32.84 10.96 27.59
CA THR A 459 33.93 10.49 28.42
C THR A 459 34.12 11.40 29.60
N ALA A 460 34.42 10.83 30.75
CA ALA A 460 34.81 11.56 31.96
C ALA A 460 36.22 11.17 32.38
N PRO A 461 37.03 12.09 32.96
CA PRO A 461 38.31 11.75 33.55
C PRO A 461 38.17 10.68 34.64
N THR A 462 39.09 9.74 34.68
CA THR A 462 39.20 8.79 35.79
C THR A 462 40.20 9.27 36.82
N ALA A 463 40.09 8.83 38.08
CA ALA A 463 41.02 9.17 39.15
C ALA A 463 42.51 8.72 38.82
N ALA A 464 42.68 7.76 37.92
CA ALA A 464 43.96 7.27 37.45
C ALA A 464 44.53 8.02 36.20
N GLY A 465 43.91 9.16 35.82
CA GLY A 465 44.35 9.97 34.69
C GLY A 465 43.91 9.47 33.31
N GLY A 466 43.07 8.46 33.22
CA GLY A 466 42.45 7.99 31.99
C GLY A 466 41.06 8.61 31.73
N THR A 467 40.35 8.11 30.72
CA THR A 467 38.96 8.46 30.42
C THR A 467 38.08 7.23 30.54
N GLN A 468 36.86 7.39 31.06
CA GLN A 468 35.82 6.37 31.11
C GLN A 468 34.59 6.80 30.32
N LEU A 469 33.87 5.86 29.76
CA LEU A 469 32.60 6.12 29.10
C LEU A 469 31.56 6.51 30.12
N VAL A 470 30.79 7.56 29.85
CA VAL A 470 29.65 7.99 30.62
C VAL A 470 28.40 7.45 29.91
N TYR A 471 27.60 6.70 30.64
CA TYR A 471 26.34 6.16 30.18
C TYR A 471 25.16 6.88 30.85
N TYR A 472 23.99 6.79 30.20
CA TYR A 472 22.69 7.12 30.79
C TYR A 472 22.06 5.79 31.26
N PRO A 473 22.29 5.35 32.50
CA PRO A 473 21.81 4.05 32.98
C PRO A 473 20.29 4.08 33.16
N LEU A 474 19.62 2.95 32.85
CA LEU A 474 18.21 2.74 33.07
C LEU A 474 17.99 1.34 33.64
N ASP A 475 17.51 1.25 34.89
CA ASP A 475 17.09 -0.01 35.46
C ASP A 475 15.68 -0.35 34.94
N VAL A 476 15.55 -1.45 34.18
CA VAL A 476 14.25 -1.87 33.61
C VAL A 476 13.26 -2.36 34.62
N THR A 477 13.69 -2.72 35.85
CA THR A 477 12.84 -3.15 36.96
C THR A 477 12.32 -2.00 37.80
N ASN A 478 13.00 -0.86 37.78
CA ASN A 478 12.62 0.37 38.46
C ASN A 478 13.05 1.58 37.64
N PRO A 479 12.38 1.85 36.51
CA PRO A 479 12.83 2.89 35.58
C PRO A 479 12.67 4.28 36.19
N ALA A 480 13.78 5.05 36.21
CA ALA A 480 13.79 6.44 36.60
C ALA A 480 14.20 7.29 35.38
N TYR A 481 13.35 8.23 35.02
CA TYR A 481 13.54 9.17 33.92
C TYR A 481 13.85 10.57 34.44
N GLY A 482 14.31 11.45 33.54
CA GLY A 482 14.65 12.85 33.85
C GLY A 482 16.13 13.16 33.72
N ALA A 483 16.91 12.25 33.14
CA ALA A 483 18.30 12.55 32.80
C ALA A 483 18.36 13.61 31.70
N GLU A 484 19.15 14.66 31.91
CA GLU A 484 19.42 15.67 30.90
C GLU A 484 20.38 15.09 29.83
N VAL A 485 19.87 14.88 28.63
CA VAL A 485 20.63 14.40 27.48
C VAL A 485 20.84 15.56 26.50
N PRO A 486 22.08 16.02 26.29
CA PRO A 486 22.35 17.09 25.34
C PRO A 486 21.86 16.73 23.94
N GLY A 487 21.33 17.71 23.21
CA GLY A 487 21.09 17.59 21.78
C GLY A 487 22.41 17.59 21.01
N TYR A 488 22.54 16.71 20.05
CA TYR A 488 23.72 16.62 19.18
C TYR A 488 23.33 17.02 17.75
N THR A 489 24.31 17.51 17.02
CA THR A 489 24.20 17.84 15.60
C THR A 489 25.42 17.31 14.87
N ALA A 490 25.25 16.89 13.62
CA ALA A 490 26.39 16.47 12.81
C ALA A 490 27.31 17.66 12.54
N PRO A 491 28.59 17.63 12.94
CA PRO A 491 29.56 18.62 12.51
C PRO A 491 29.59 18.68 10.97
N ASN A 492 29.44 19.85 10.38
CA ASN A 492 29.38 20.04 8.94
C ASN A 492 28.24 19.28 8.24
N GLY A 493 27.18 18.87 8.95
CA GLY A 493 26.01 18.19 8.42
C GLY A 493 26.35 16.91 7.63
N LEU A 494 25.78 16.71 6.45
CA LEU A 494 26.06 15.55 5.59
C LEU A 494 27.44 15.54 4.94
N ALA A 495 28.27 16.61 5.07
CA ALA A 495 29.65 16.56 4.62
C ALA A 495 30.50 15.59 5.46
N SER A 496 30.12 15.37 6.73
CA SER A 496 30.74 14.38 7.62
C SER A 496 30.07 13.01 7.61
N ARG A 497 29.33 12.65 6.53
CA ARG A 497 28.65 11.36 6.40
C ARG A 497 29.63 10.19 6.51
N ASN A 498 29.21 9.17 7.22
CA ASN A 498 29.91 7.89 7.34
C ASN A 498 29.24 6.76 6.53
N THR A 499 28.07 7.05 5.94
CA THR A 499 27.35 6.14 5.04
C THR A 499 26.90 6.89 3.79
N GLU A 500 27.26 6.35 2.64
CA GLU A 500 26.73 6.75 1.34
C GLU A 500 26.47 5.49 0.51
N GLN A 501 25.26 5.35 -0.01
CA GLN A 501 24.89 4.28 -0.92
C GLN A 501 24.19 4.88 -2.13
N THR A 502 24.72 4.59 -3.32
CA THR A 502 24.12 5.03 -4.59
C THR A 502 23.87 3.81 -5.46
N ILE A 503 22.64 3.64 -5.90
CA ILE A 503 22.20 2.59 -6.81
C ILE A 503 21.68 3.26 -8.07
N ASN A 504 22.32 2.98 -9.20
CA ASN A 504 21.84 3.39 -10.52
C ASN A 504 21.44 2.14 -11.29
N TYR A 505 20.28 2.17 -11.93
CA TYR A 505 19.90 1.12 -12.87
C TYR A 505 19.19 1.68 -14.09
N TYR A 506 19.53 1.09 -15.23
CA TYR A 506 19.00 1.44 -16.55
C TYR A 506 18.43 0.15 -17.16
N SER A 507 17.22 0.22 -17.64
CA SER A 507 16.55 -0.98 -18.13
C SER A 507 15.94 -0.74 -19.51
N LEU A 508 16.00 -1.77 -20.34
CA LEU A 508 15.21 -1.94 -21.57
C LEU A 508 14.34 -3.18 -21.39
N TYR A 509 13.08 -3.11 -21.71
CA TYR A 509 12.16 -4.24 -21.54
C TYR A 509 11.11 -4.30 -22.64
N ALA A 510 10.65 -5.53 -22.89
CA ALA A 510 9.48 -5.81 -23.70
C ALA A 510 8.68 -6.98 -23.10
N LEU A 511 7.38 -6.90 -23.22
CA LEU A 511 6.43 -7.93 -22.82
C LEU A 511 5.29 -7.91 -23.84
N ASP A 512 4.96 -9.08 -24.39
CA ASP A 512 3.84 -9.23 -25.31
C ASP A 512 2.84 -10.24 -24.75
N GLU A 513 1.62 -9.83 -24.55
CA GLU A 513 0.53 -10.73 -24.22
C GLU A 513 -0.15 -11.17 -25.51
N VAL A 514 0.07 -12.41 -25.90
CA VAL A 514 -0.49 -13.03 -27.11
C VAL A 514 -1.74 -13.80 -26.73
N ALA A 515 -2.89 -13.35 -27.18
CA ALA A 515 -4.17 -14.01 -26.95
C ALA A 515 -4.58 -14.88 -28.15
N LEU A 516 -5.01 -16.12 -27.85
CA LEU A 516 -5.42 -17.17 -28.76
C LEU A 516 -6.82 -17.70 -28.39
N PHE A 517 -7.46 -18.40 -29.34
CA PHE A 517 -8.75 -19.09 -29.14
C PHE A 517 -9.83 -18.15 -28.58
N ASP A 518 -10.12 -17.08 -29.29
CA ASP A 518 -11.05 -16.03 -28.86
C ASP A 518 -10.71 -15.45 -27.47
N ASN A 519 -9.43 -15.18 -27.27
CA ASN A 519 -8.87 -14.65 -26.02
C ASN A 519 -8.99 -15.58 -24.80
N LYS A 520 -9.24 -16.88 -24.98
CA LYS A 520 -9.29 -17.84 -23.87
C LYS A 520 -7.92 -18.20 -23.32
N LEU A 521 -6.91 -18.34 -24.19
CA LEU A 521 -5.54 -18.62 -23.79
C LEU A 521 -4.67 -17.37 -24.04
N ARG A 522 -3.92 -16.95 -23.02
CA ARG A 522 -2.93 -15.88 -23.12
C ARG A 522 -1.57 -16.42 -22.76
N ILE A 523 -0.60 -16.15 -23.60
CA ILE A 523 0.82 -16.46 -23.40
C ILE A 523 1.54 -15.12 -23.32
N THR A 524 2.24 -14.87 -22.22
CA THR A 524 2.87 -13.57 -21.95
C THR A 524 4.37 -13.73 -21.76
N PRO A 525 5.15 -13.90 -22.86
CA PRO A 525 6.60 -13.82 -22.81
C PRO A 525 7.04 -12.38 -22.54
N GLY A 526 8.12 -12.23 -21.79
CA GLY A 526 8.72 -10.94 -21.52
C GLY A 526 10.19 -11.08 -21.18
N VAL A 527 10.94 -10.03 -21.42
CA VAL A 527 12.34 -9.92 -21.01
C VAL A 527 12.66 -8.49 -20.60
N ARG A 528 13.46 -8.34 -19.57
CA ARG A 528 14.04 -7.08 -19.16
C ARG A 528 15.55 -7.24 -19.03
N TYR A 529 16.29 -6.35 -19.66
CA TYR A 529 17.73 -6.23 -19.51
C TYR A 529 18.02 -5.01 -18.65
N THR A 530 18.74 -5.20 -17.54
CA THR A 530 19.03 -4.15 -16.56
C THR A 530 20.52 -4.06 -16.32
N ALA A 531 21.09 -2.88 -16.58
CA ALA A 531 22.45 -2.53 -16.14
C ALA A 531 22.36 -1.87 -14.76
N VAL A 532 23.03 -2.45 -13.77
CA VAL A 532 23.05 -1.98 -12.37
C VAL A 532 24.46 -1.52 -12.03
N LYS A 533 24.56 -0.35 -11.36
CA LYS A 533 25.81 0.14 -10.77
C LYS A 533 25.55 0.57 -9.34
N THR A 534 26.37 0.09 -8.41
CA THR A 534 26.33 0.52 -7.01
C THR A 534 27.64 1.14 -6.60
N ASN A 535 27.58 2.24 -5.86
CA ASN A 535 28.72 2.85 -5.19
C ASN A 535 28.36 2.99 -3.71
N ASN A 536 29.18 2.47 -2.84
CA ASN A 536 28.88 2.45 -1.42
C ASN A 536 30.09 2.91 -0.61
N LEU A 537 29.81 3.65 0.46
CA LEU A 537 30.69 3.93 1.56
C LEU A 537 29.92 3.56 2.82
N VAL A 538 30.36 2.56 3.57
CA VAL A 538 29.72 2.14 4.81
C VAL A 538 30.79 1.97 5.88
N SER A 539 30.68 2.73 6.96
CA SER A 539 31.67 2.72 8.06
C SER A 539 33.10 2.87 7.59
N GLY A 540 33.35 3.74 6.59
CA GLY A 540 34.68 4.00 6.03
C GLY A 540 35.14 3.00 4.96
N VAL A 541 34.40 1.92 4.71
CA VAL A 541 34.73 0.94 3.65
C VAL A 541 34.03 1.32 2.36
N ALA A 542 34.79 1.66 1.33
CA ALA A 542 34.27 1.95 -0.01
C ALA A 542 34.16 0.68 -0.85
N SER A 543 33.05 0.54 -1.59
CA SER A 543 32.87 -0.55 -2.55
C SER A 543 32.12 -0.08 -3.79
N ARG A 544 32.40 -0.75 -4.91
CA ARG A 544 31.71 -0.50 -6.19
C ARG A 544 31.38 -1.83 -6.83
N SER A 545 30.21 -1.91 -7.45
CA SER A 545 29.84 -3.04 -8.31
C SER A 545 29.10 -2.57 -9.56
N ALA A 546 29.22 -3.35 -10.60
CA ALA A 546 28.47 -3.19 -11.84
C ALA A 546 28.11 -4.57 -12.37
N ASP A 547 26.86 -4.77 -12.78
CA ASP A 547 26.40 -6.02 -13.37
C ASP A 547 25.33 -5.72 -14.43
N ASN A 548 25.20 -6.65 -15.39
CA ASN A 548 24.20 -6.59 -16.42
C ASN A 548 23.37 -7.88 -16.37
N VAL A 549 22.10 -7.76 -16.10
CA VAL A 549 21.23 -8.91 -15.83
C VAL A 549 20.03 -8.92 -16.76
N ALA A 550 19.84 -10.03 -17.46
CA ALA A 550 18.62 -10.33 -18.20
C ALA A 550 17.66 -11.13 -17.29
N THR A 551 16.44 -10.65 -17.15
CA THR A 551 15.39 -11.29 -16.36
C THR A 551 14.23 -11.68 -17.26
N PRO A 552 14.13 -12.98 -17.67
CA PRO A 552 13.04 -13.48 -18.45
C PRO A 552 11.79 -13.69 -17.60
N ARG A 553 10.63 -13.57 -18.26
CA ARG A 553 9.32 -13.89 -17.74
C ARG A 553 8.53 -14.72 -18.75
N LEU A 554 7.75 -15.67 -18.25
CA LEU A 554 6.74 -16.38 -19.03
C LEU A 554 5.48 -16.55 -18.18
N GLY A 555 4.40 -15.92 -18.60
CA GLY A 555 3.08 -16.07 -18.05
C GLY A 555 2.18 -16.88 -18.97
N LEU A 556 1.32 -17.70 -18.39
CA LEU A 556 0.24 -18.42 -19.06
C LEU A 556 -1.05 -18.14 -18.32
N SER A 557 -2.13 -17.79 -19.00
CA SER A 557 -3.45 -17.62 -18.40
C SER A 557 -4.50 -18.23 -19.31
N TYR A 558 -5.37 -19.06 -18.72
CA TYR A 558 -6.46 -19.70 -19.43
C TYR A 558 -7.81 -19.37 -18.79
N SER A 559 -8.66 -18.69 -19.54
CA SER A 559 -10.03 -18.36 -19.14
C SER A 559 -10.94 -19.59 -19.32
N VAL A 560 -11.16 -20.35 -18.24
CA VAL A 560 -12.03 -21.55 -18.23
C VAL A 560 -13.47 -21.12 -18.49
N SER A 561 -13.88 -19.97 -17.97
CA SER A 561 -15.14 -19.28 -18.23
C SER A 561 -14.94 -17.76 -18.15
N PRO A 562 -15.91 -16.92 -18.49
CA PRO A 562 -15.83 -15.47 -18.35
C PRO A 562 -15.58 -15.00 -16.90
N SER A 563 -15.79 -15.88 -15.91
CA SER A 563 -15.60 -15.55 -14.49
C SER A 563 -14.56 -16.40 -13.79
N LEU A 564 -13.88 -17.33 -14.46
CA LEU A 564 -12.90 -18.25 -13.89
C LEU A 564 -11.66 -18.35 -14.79
N SER A 565 -10.50 -18.08 -14.22
CA SER A 565 -9.20 -18.18 -14.89
C SER A 565 -8.22 -19.00 -14.04
N VAL A 566 -7.39 -19.78 -14.71
CA VAL A 566 -6.23 -20.46 -14.15
C VAL A 566 -4.97 -19.91 -14.79
N TYR A 567 -3.87 -19.83 -14.03
CA TYR A 567 -2.62 -19.29 -14.58
C TYR A 567 -1.40 -20.00 -14.05
N GLY A 568 -0.30 -19.89 -14.79
CA GLY A 568 1.05 -20.26 -14.41
C GLY A 568 2.01 -19.11 -14.70
N LEU A 569 3.02 -18.95 -13.85
CA LEU A 569 4.02 -17.90 -13.97
C LEU A 569 5.42 -18.42 -13.64
N TYR A 570 6.36 -18.08 -14.51
CA TYR A 570 7.79 -18.14 -14.23
C TYR A 570 8.37 -16.73 -14.41
N ASP A 571 9.06 -16.21 -13.41
CA ASP A 571 9.63 -14.88 -13.45
C ASP A 571 10.94 -14.80 -12.66
N ARG A 572 11.87 -13.93 -13.10
CA ARG A 572 13.13 -13.66 -12.44
C ARG A 572 13.26 -12.19 -12.07
N THR A 573 14.04 -11.93 -11.03
CA THR A 573 14.36 -10.58 -10.57
C THR A 573 15.78 -10.49 -10.04
N LEU A 574 16.22 -9.27 -9.76
CA LEU A 574 17.51 -8.98 -9.14
C LEU A 574 17.33 -8.00 -7.98
N VAL A 575 18.20 -8.11 -6.97
CA VAL A 575 18.29 -7.14 -5.87
C VAL A 575 19.72 -6.62 -5.79
N PRO A 576 19.95 -5.32 -6.03
CA PRO A 576 21.29 -4.75 -5.83
C PRO A 576 21.72 -4.91 -4.38
N GLN A 577 22.99 -5.27 -4.17
CA GLN A 577 23.55 -5.46 -2.84
C GLN A 577 24.72 -4.50 -2.60
N ALA A 578 24.95 -4.17 -1.33
CA ALA A 578 26.04 -3.29 -0.90
C ALA A 578 27.01 -4.05 0.00
N GLY A 579 28.30 -3.86 -0.21
CA GLY A 579 29.37 -4.46 0.59
C GLY A 579 30.68 -4.55 -0.20
N ALA A 580 31.71 -5.06 0.44
CA ALA A 580 32.98 -5.37 -0.17
C ALA A 580 33.41 -6.79 0.20
N THR A 581 34.08 -7.50 -0.70
CA THR A 581 34.76 -8.76 -0.39
C THR A 581 36.16 -8.49 0.09
N SER A 582 36.78 -9.39 0.86
CA SER A 582 38.15 -9.26 1.33
C SER A 582 39.19 -9.29 0.19
N GLY A 583 38.84 -9.94 -0.93
CA GLY A 583 39.67 -9.99 -2.15
C GLY A 583 39.51 -8.77 -3.07
N GLY A 584 38.57 -7.84 -2.77
CA GLY A 584 38.24 -6.71 -3.64
C GLY A 584 37.33 -7.08 -4.81
N ASP A 585 36.79 -8.30 -4.85
CA ASP A 585 35.84 -8.73 -5.89
C ASP A 585 34.54 -7.95 -5.84
N ALA A 586 33.97 -7.70 -7.00
CA ALA A 586 32.68 -7.04 -7.10
C ALA A 586 31.55 -7.95 -6.57
N ILE A 587 30.65 -7.37 -5.78
CA ILE A 587 29.45 -8.05 -5.31
C ILE A 587 28.39 -7.97 -6.40
N SER A 588 27.91 -9.15 -6.87
CA SER A 588 26.80 -9.25 -7.82
C SER A 588 25.45 -9.01 -7.13
N PRO A 589 24.42 -8.57 -7.86
CA PRO A 589 23.06 -8.55 -7.34
C PRO A 589 22.60 -9.94 -6.90
N LEU A 590 21.83 -10.03 -5.82
CA LEU A 590 21.06 -11.23 -5.49
C LEU A 590 20.11 -11.54 -6.65
N ARG A 591 19.99 -12.81 -6.97
CA ARG A 591 19.08 -13.30 -8.02
C ARG A 591 17.91 -14.03 -7.41
N GLY A 592 16.70 -13.62 -7.81
CA GLY A 592 15.46 -14.23 -7.37
C GLY A 592 14.72 -14.93 -8.51
N THR A 593 14.07 -16.05 -8.21
CA THR A 593 13.20 -16.76 -9.15
C THR A 593 11.88 -17.07 -8.48
N ASN A 594 10.76 -16.85 -9.17
CA ASN A 594 9.42 -17.22 -8.72
C ASN A 594 8.80 -18.21 -9.72
N ARG A 595 8.20 -19.28 -9.20
CA ARG A 595 7.32 -20.20 -9.90
C ARG A 595 5.98 -20.18 -9.19
N GLU A 596 4.92 -19.91 -9.92
CA GLU A 596 3.59 -19.75 -9.32
C GLU A 596 2.53 -20.39 -10.22
N ILE A 597 1.55 -21.04 -9.60
CA ILE A 597 0.30 -21.44 -10.25
C ILE A 597 -0.86 -20.91 -9.42
N GLY A 598 -1.96 -20.55 -10.07
CA GLY A 598 -3.11 -20.05 -9.32
C GLY A 598 -4.41 -20.09 -10.08
N VAL A 599 -5.47 -19.85 -9.33
CA VAL A 599 -6.85 -19.79 -9.80
C VAL A 599 -7.46 -18.48 -9.31
N LYS A 600 -8.18 -17.80 -10.20
CA LYS A 600 -8.93 -16.58 -9.90
C LYS A 600 -10.36 -16.74 -10.32
N LYS A 601 -11.28 -16.22 -9.51
CA LYS A 601 -12.70 -16.27 -9.83
C LYS A 601 -13.42 -14.99 -9.43
N ASN A 602 -14.19 -14.46 -10.36
CA ASN A 602 -15.16 -13.41 -10.13
C ASN A 602 -16.53 -14.06 -9.83
N TRP A 603 -17.21 -13.59 -8.82
CA TRP A 603 -18.48 -14.10 -8.36
C TRP A 603 -19.55 -13.00 -8.44
N LEU A 604 -20.76 -13.35 -8.79
CA LEU A 604 -21.89 -12.42 -8.87
C LEU A 604 -21.53 -11.17 -9.71
N ASP A 605 -21.06 -11.40 -10.95
CA ASP A 605 -20.64 -10.35 -11.88
C ASP A 605 -19.55 -9.41 -11.32
N GLY A 606 -18.59 -9.98 -10.55
CA GLY A 606 -17.46 -9.27 -9.98
C GLY A 606 -17.76 -8.50 -8.70
N ARG A 607 -18.94 -8.70 -8.07
CA ARG A 607 -19.21 -8.11 -6.74
C ARG A 607 -18.22 -8.56 -5.68
N TRP A 608 -17.74 -9.78 -5.78
CA TRP A 608 -16.62 -10.27 -4.98
C TRP A 608 -15.72 -11.19 -5.80
N THR A 609 -14.48 -11.27 -5.41
CA THR A 609 -13.45 -12.04 -6.09
C THR A 609 -12.78 -13.00 -5.11
N SER A 610 -12.29 -14.11 -5.64
CA SER A 610 -11.41 -15.01 -4.90
C SER A 610 -10.19 -15.37 -5.73
N ALA A 611 -9.04 -15.51 -5.07
CA ALA A 611 -7.80 -15.95 -5.67
C ALA A 611 -7.10 -16.95 -4.75
N VAL A 612 -6.53 -18.01 -5.34
CA VAL A 612 -5.67 -18.96 -4.65
C VAL A 612 -4.41 -19.10 -5.48
N ALA A 613 -3.25 -19.01 -4.85
CA ALA A 613 -1.95 -19.19 -5.50
C ALA A 613 -1.05 -20.12 -4.68
N LEU A 614 -0.34 -20.99 -5.37
CA LEU A 614 0.77 -21.81 -4.85
C LEU A 614 2.06 -21.23 -5.45
N TYR A 615 3.06 -21.02 -4.62
CA TYR A 615 4.32 -20.42 -5.05
C TYR A 615 5.53 -21.17 -4.53
N TYR A 616 6.63 -21.08 -5.29
CA TYR A 616 7.96 -21.49 -4.92
C TYR A 616 8.96 -20.44 -5.38
N ILE A 617 9.64 -19.82 -4.41
CA ILE A 617 10.59 -18.74 -4.61
C ILE A 617 11.97 -19.22 -4.18
N THR A 618 13.01 -18.92 -4.98
CA THR A 618 14.41 -19.13 -4.61
C THR A 618 15.18 -17.82 -4.68
N ARG A 619 16.12 -17.64 -3.76
CA ARG A 619 17.06 -16.52 -3.73
C ARG A 619 18.47 -17.07 -3.63
N SER A 620 19.36 -16.60 -4.49
CA SER A 620 20.77 -16.99 -4.49
C SER A 620 21.68 -15.76 -4.53
N GLY A 621 22.90 -15.92 -4.05
CA GLY A 621 23.87 -14.84 -3.94
C GLY A 621 23.57 -13.87 -2.81
N ILE A 622 22.99 -14.34 -1.71
CA ILE A 622 22.73 -13.55 -0.50
C ILE A 622 24.07 -13.29 0.19
N LEU A 623 24.27 -12.03 0.66
CA LEU A 623 25.45 -11.65 1.40
C LEU A 623 25.41 -12.16 2.84
N ALA A 624 26.46 -12.86 3.24
CA ALA A 624 26.77 -13.17 4.61
C ALA A 624 28.01 -12.37 5.08
N THR A 625 28.18 -12.20 6.38
CA THR A 625 29.39 -11.58 6.94
C THR A 625 30.56 -12.54 6.81
N ASP A 626 31.73 -12.06 6.37
CA ASP A 626 32.95 -12.84 6.32
C ASP A 626 33.34 -13.27 7.75
N PRO A 627 33.45 -14.58 8.06
CA PRO A 627 33.77 -15.05 9.40
C PRO A 627 35.20 -14.63 9.83
N ASN A 628 36.11 -14.34 8.90
CA ASN A 628 37.47 -13.94 9.19
C ASN A 628 37.61 -12.44 9.40
N ASN A 629 36.73 -11.63 8.82
CA ASN A 629 36.72 -10.18 8.97
C ASN A 629 35.33 -9.59 8.77
N SER A 630 34.69 -9.15 9.84
CA SER A 630 33.33 -8.62 9.85
C SER A 630 33.09 -7.35 9.01
N LEU A 631 34.16 -6.68 8.55
CA LEU A 631 34.08 -5.53 7.63
C LEU A 631 33.71 -5.98 6.21
N TYR A 632 33.98 -7.22 5.86
CA TYR A 632 33.77 -7.78 4.53
C TYR A 632 32.54 -8.70 4.47
N ARG A 633 32.16 -9.04 3.24
CA ARG A 633 31.01 -9.89 2.91
C ARG A 633 31.44 -11.04 1.99
N ILE A 634 30.75 -12.16 2.13
CA ILE A 634 30.85 -13.32 1.25
C ILE A 634 29.48 -13.56 0.60
N GLN A 635 29.48 -13.87 -0.70
CA GLN A 635 28.25 -14.05 -1.48
C GLN A 635 27.98 -15.55 -1.71
N VAL A 636 27.49 -16.23 -0.70
CA VAL A 636 27.25 -17.69 -0.69
C VAL A 636 25.85 -18.08 -0.20
N GLY A 637 25.07 -17.13 0.35
CA GLY A 637 23.76 -17.44 0.93
C GLY A 637 22.73 -17.80 -0.12
N GLU A 638 21.94 -18.83 0.20
CA GLU A 638 20.74 -19.22 -0.57
C GLU A 638 19.57 -19.45 0.38
N ASN A 639 18.38 -19.13 -0.06
CA ASN A 639 17.15 -19.49 0.64
C ASN A 639 16.01 -19.75 -0.34
N HIS A 640 15.00 -20.46 0.16
CA HIS A 640 13.75 -20.64 -0.54
C HIS A 640 12.56 -20.25 0.33
N ALA A 641 11.43 -19.97 -0.32
CA ALA A 641 10.12 -19.78 0.30
C ALA A 641 9.06 -20.46 -0.55
N GLN A 642 8.20 -21.24 0.08
CA GLN A 642 7.07 -21.90 -0.57
C GLN A 642 5.81 -21.75 0.25
N GLY A 643 4.65 -21.77 -0.39
CA GLY A 643 3.42 -21.62 0.35
C GLY A 643 2.17 -21.48 -0.48
N VAL A 644 1.11 -21.09 0.22
CA VAL A 644 -0.24 -20.90 -0.32
C VAL A 644 -0.74 -19.52 0.10
N ASP A 645 -1.28 -18.76 -0.86
CA ASP A 645 -2.01 -17.53 -0.62
C ASP A 645 -3.47 -17.71 -1.00
N VAL A 646 -4.38 -17.24 -0.14
CA VAL A 646 -5.83 -17.22 -0.38
C VAL A 646 -6.35 -15.81 -0.09
N ASP A 647 -7.05 -15.21 -1.05
CA ASP A 647 -7.68 -13.90 -0.90
C ASP A 647 -9.15 -13.99 -1.34
N ILE A 648 -10.06 -13.45 -0.52
CA ILE A 648 -11.48 -13.28 -0.81
C ILE A 648 -11.86 -11.85 -0.45
N ILE A 649 -12.36 -11.07 -1.42
CA ILE A 649 -12.70 -9.67 -1.20
C ILE A 649 -13.97 -9.28 -1.96
N GLY A 650 -14.80 -8.44 -1.36
CA GLY A 650 -15.98 -7.83 -1.98
C GLY A 650 -17.28 -8.08 -1.26
N GLN A 651 -18.40 -7.84 -1.94
CA GLN A 651 -19.74 -7.99 -1.39
C GLN A 651 -20.28 -9.40 -1.66
N VAL A 652 -20.13 -10.31 -0.69
CA VAL A 652 -20.55 -11.73 -0.82
C VAL A 652 -22.06 -11.92 -0.80
N VAL A 653 -22.77 -11.11 -0.01
CA VAL A 653 -24.22 -10.97 -0.04
C VAL A 653 -24.60 -9.50 0.10
N ARG A 654 -25.83 -9.14 -0.24
CA ARG A 654 -26.30 -7.74 -0.17
C ARG A 654 -26.07 -7.15 1.23
N GLY A 655 -25.30 -6.06 1.28
CA GLY A 655 -24.96 -5.35 2.51
C GLY A 655 -23.74 -5.90 3.26
N LEU A 656 -23.26 -7.12 2.97
CA LEU A 656 -22.08 -7.70 3.63
C LEU A 656 -20.87 -7.63 2.71
N ASN A 657 -19.93 -6.74 3.04
CA ASN A 657 -18.61 -6.69 2.44
C ASN A 657 -17.63 -7.46 3.31
N VAL A 658 -16.72 -8.19 2.67
CA VAL A 658 -15.70 -8.99 3.33
C VAL A 658 -14.33 -8.73 2.73
N VAL A 659 -13.31 -8.80 3.58
CA VAL A 659 -11.91 -9.07 3.22
C VAL A 659 -11.48 -10.25 4.07
N VAL A 660 -11.20 -11.37 3.45
CA VAL A 660 -10.68 -12.57 4.12
C VAL A 660 -9.44 -13.00 3.37
N ASN A 661 -8.33 -13.06 4.08
CA ASN A 661 -7.08 -13.54 3.49
C ASN A 661 -6.35 -14.49 4.43
N TYR A 662 -5.68 -15.45 3.84
CA TYR A 662 -4.85 -16.41 4.55
C TYR A 662 -3.58 -16.69 3.75
N ALA A 663 -2.46 -16.81 4.44
CA ALA A 663 -1.22 -17.31 3.87
C ALA A 663 -0.57 -18.35 4.78
N TYR A 664 -0.14 -19.45 4.17
CA TYR A 664 0.84 -20.35 4.71
C TYR A 664 2.18 -20.10 4.03
N ASN A 665 3.23 -19.91 4.81
CA ASN A 665 4.57 -19.64 4.30
C ASN A 665 5.58 -20.57 5.00
N ASP A 666 6.39 -21.30 4.23
CA ASP A 666 7.56 -22.04 4.71
C ASP A 666 8.79 -21.48 4.01
N ALA A 667 9.61 -20.73 4.75
CA ALA A 667 10.79 -20.06 4.22
C ALA A 667 12.02 -20.40 5.05
N LYS A 668 13.05 -20.96 4.41
CA LYS A 668 14.24 -21.52 5.05
C LYS A 668 15.52 -21.10 4.33
N ILE A 669 16.59 -21.08 5.08
CA ILE A 669 17.96 -20.87 4.60
C ILE A 669 18.50 -22.21 4.10
N ASP A 670 18.93 -22.26 2.84
CA ASP A 670 19.49 -23.48 2.22
C ASP A 670 21.03 -23.49 2.30
N SER A 671 21.65 -22.32 2.26
CA SER A 671 23.09 -22.16 2.35
C SER A 671 23.46 -20.87 3.10
N ASP A 672 24.44 -20.95 4.00
CA ASP A 672 25.01 -19.83 4.73
C ASP A 672 26.46 -20.13 5.13
N VAL A 673 27.29 -19.11 5.35
CA VAL A 673 28.66 -19.27 5.90
C VAL A 673 28.65 -19.82 7.32
N ASN A 674 27.57 -19.56 8.06
CA ASN A 674 27.33 -20.17 9.36
C ASN A 674 26.48 -21.43 9.20
N PRO A 675 27.08 -22.65 9.33
CA PRO A 675 26.34 -23.90 9.14
C PRO A 675 25.14 -24.06 10.09
N LEU A 676 25.15 -23.39 11.23
CA LEU A 676 24.06 -23.43 12.21
C LEU A 676 22.80 -22.72 11.70
N LEU A 677 22.91 -21.87 10.69
CA LEU A 677 21.76 -21.20 10.07
C LEU A 677 21.13 -22.01 8.93
N VAL A 678 21.80 -23.04 8.42
CA VAL A 678 21.22 -23.91 7.39
C VAL A 678 20.01 -24.65 7.93
N GLY A 679 18.87 -24.55 7.24
CA GLY A 679 17.56 -25.05 7.69
C GLY A 679 16.82 -24.12 8.65
N ALA A 680 17.46 -23.06 9.16
CA ALA A 680 16.79 -22.07 9.99
C ALA A 680 15.78 -21.23 9.17
N ARG A 681 14.86 -20.57 9.88
CA ARG A 681 13.85 -19.69 9.28
C ARG A 681 14.46 -18.40 8.75
N THR A 682 13.93 -17.91 7.65
CA THR A 682 14.33 -16.58 7.13
C THR A 682 13.92 -15.47 8.10
N PRO A 683 14.59 -14.29 8.03
CA PRO A 683 14.22 -13.12 8.85
C PRO A 683 12.74 -12.76 8.72
N LEU A 684 12.12 -12.33 9.82
CA LEU A 684 10.70 -11.90 9.90
C LEU A 684 9.70 -12.96 9.41
N TYR A 685 10.05 -14.19 9.51
CA TYR A 685 9.21 -15.32 9.15
C TYR A 685 7.91 -15.36 9.97
N VAL A 686 6.80 -15.57 9.29
CA VAL A 686 5.51 -15.89 9.90
C VAL A 686 4.90 -17.05 9.13
N LYS A 687 4.64 -18.16 9.81
CA LYS A 687 4.16 -19.40 9.19
C LYS A 687 2.71 -19.30 8.73
N HIS A 688 1.87 -18.76 9.59
CA HIS A 688 0.45 -18.57 9.32
C HIS A 688 0.07 -17.10 9.52
N VAL A 689 -0.45 -16.48 8.49
CA VAL A 689 -1.00 -15.12 8.54
C VAL A 689 -2.44 -15.19 8.08
N GLN A 690 -3.36 -14.77 8.94
CA GLN A 690 -4.77 -14.67 8.59
C GLN A 690 -5.34 -13.35 9.05
N ASN A 691 -6.10 -12.71 8.15
CA ASN A 691 -6.84 -11.51 8.47
C ASN A 691 -8.27 -11.66 7.95
N THR A 692 -9.21 -11.15 8.72
CA THR A 692 -10.62 -11.09 8.34
C THR A 692 -11.16 -9.71 8.70
N TRP A 693 -11.91 -9.11 7.78
CA TRP A 693 -12.69 -7.91 7.99
C TRP A 693 -14.06 -8.08 7.39
N LEU A 694 -15.07 -7.85 8.18
CA LEU A 694 -16.48 -7.89 7.81
C LEU A 694 -17.09 -6.50 8.03
N ASN A 695 -17.86 -6.00 7.07
CA ASN A 695 -18.65 -4.79 7.22
C ASN A 695 -20.08 -5.07 6.72
N TYR A 696 -21.03 -5.01 7.63
CA TYR A 696 -22.44 -5.28 7.34
C TYR A 696 -23.26 -4.01 7.42
N ALA A 697 -23.73 -3.52 6.27
CA ALA A 697 -24.69 -2.43 6.18
C ALA A 697 -26.11 -2.96 6.36
N LEU A 698 -26.82 -2.46 7.37
CA LEU A 698 -28.19 -2.85 7.63
C LEU A 698 -29.11 -2.50 6.45
N PRO A 699 -30.13 -3.35 6.17
CA PRO A 699 -31.16 -3.00 5.20
C PRO A 699 -31.84 -1.68 5.55
N ALA A 700 -32.06 -0.82 4.55
CA ALA A 700 -32.65 0.51 4.75
C ALA A 700 -34.04 0.49 5.42
N ARG A 701 -34.73 -0.63 5.34
CA ARG A 701 -36.02 -0.86 6.02
C ARG A 701 -35.89 -0.95 7.55
N LEU A 702 -34.72 -1.31 8.07
CA LEU A 702 -34.46 -1.34 9.51
C LEU A 702 -33.89 0.01 9.97
N VAL A 703 -32.65 0.34 9.60
CA VAL A 703 -32.02 1.64 9.86
C VAL A 703 -31.20 2.03 8.64
N ARG A 704 -31.61 3.10 7.98
CA ARG A 704 -30.91 3.58 6.78
C ARG A 704 -29.51 4.08 7.12
N GLY A 705 -28.51 3.52 6.45
CA GLY A 705 -27.14 3.97 6.51
C GLY A 705 -26.30 3.39 7.65
N LEU A 706 -26.89 2.67 8.60
CA LEU A 706 -26.17 2.05 9.72
C LEU A 706 -25.40 0.80 9.25
N SER A 707 -24.16 0.64 9.70
CA SER A 707 -23.32 -0.53 9.44
C SER A 707 -22.53 -0.93 10.68
N PHE A 708 -22.19 -2.22 10.76
CA PHE A 708 -21.34 -2.79 11.79
C PHE A 708 -20.13 -3.43 11.15
N SER A 709 -18.96 -3.27 11.78
CA SER A 709 -17.70 -3.85 11.34
C SER A 709 -17.11 -4.73 12.42
N LEU A 710 -16.53 -5.85 12.02
CA LEU A 710 -15.76 -6.73 12.88
C LEU A 710 -14.60 -7.30 12.08
N GLY A 711 -13.41 -7.30 12.66
CA GLY A 711 -12.24 -7.88 12.01
C GLY A 711 -11.21 -8.39 13.00
N TYR A 712 -10.36 -9.32 12.54
CA TYR A 712 -9.24 -9.80 13.33
C TYR A 712 -8.00 -10.00 12.48
N GLN A 713 -6.85 -9.94 13.14
CA GLN A 713 -5.55 -10.36 12.62
C GLN A 713 -5.01 -11.48 13.47
N TYR A 714 -4.51 -12.54 12.83
CA TYR A 714 -3.84 -13.65 13.49
C TYR A 714 -2.53 -13.98 12.79
N GLN A 715 -1.46 -14.11 13.57
CA GLN A 715 -0.15 -14.55 13.11
C GLN A 715 0.38 -15.60 14.07
N ALA A 716 0.74 -16.77 13.53
CA ALA A 716 1.27 -17.89 14.31
C ALA A 716 2.54 -18.47 13.68
N GLY A 717 3.35 -19.09 14.54
CA GLY A 717 4.65 -19.61 14.13
C GLY A 717 5.58 -18.50 13.69
N ARG A 718 5.67 -17.42 14.47
CA ARG A 718 6.42 -16.21 14.19
C ARG A 718 7.91 -16.44 14.46
N GLY A 719 8.74 -15.97 13.54
CA GLY A 719 10.19 -15.89 13.69
C GLY A 719 10.65 -14.51 14.17
N GLU A 720 11.95 -14.41 14.38
CA GLU A 720 12.62 -13.19 14.80
C GLU A 720 12.99 -12.31 13.59
N ARG A 721 13.34 -11.05 13.88
CA ARG A 721 13.81 -10.08 12.89
C ARG A 721 15.05 -10.53 12.13
N TYR A 722 15.90 -11.33 12.78
CA TYR A 722 17.11 -11.90 12.21
C TYR A 722 17.00 -13.41 12.17
N ALA A 723 17.68 -14.06 11.26
CA ALA A 723 17.84 -15.49 11.26
C ALA A 723 18.64 -15.93 12.48
N VAL A 724 18.16 -16.94 13.20
CA VAL A 724 18.83 -17.54 14.36
C VAL A 724 18.74 -19.06 14.27
N ALA A 725 19.78 -19.75 14.74
CA ALA A 725 19.81 -21.21 14.74
C ALA A 725 18.74 -21.80 15.68
N ASN A 726 18.57 -21.21 16.85
CA ASN A 726 17.58 -21.59 17.84
C ASN A 726 16.59 -20.43 18.04
N LEU A 727 15.34 -20.62 17.63
CA LEU A 727 14.30 -19.61 17.81
C LEU A 727 13.90 -19.51 19.30
N HIS A 728 13.88 -18.29 19.81
CA HIS A 728 13.19 -18.01 21.06
C HIS A 728 11.68 -18.07 20.81
N HIS A 729 10.93 -18.53 21.79
CA HIS A 729 9.47 -18.57 21.69
C HIS A 729 8.92 -17.15 21.51
N THR A 730 8.38 -16.89 20.34
CA THR A 730 7.72 -15.62 20.02
C THR A 730 6.21 -15.83 20.18
N PRO A 731 5.52 -15.04 21.02
CA PRO A 731 4.08 -15.16 21.19
C PRO A 731 3.33 -14.97 19.88
N ASP A 732 2.24 -15.72 19.70
CA ASP A 732 1.31 -15.50 18.60
C ASP A 732 0.70 -14.09 18.71
N TYR A 733 0.31 -13.53 17.58
CA TYR A 733 -0.32 -12.25 17.49
C TYR A 733 -1.81 -12.42 17.17
N PHE A 734 -2.68 -11.97 18.06
CA PHE A 734 -4.12 -11.96 17.84
C PHE A 734 -4.72 -10.63 18.26
N ARG A 735 -5.27 -9.89 17.30
CA ARG A 735 -5.93 -8.61 17.50
C ARG A 735 -7.34 -8.66 16.94
N LEU A 736 -8.33 -8.26 17.74
CA LEU A 736 -9.72 -8.12 17.37
C LEU A 736 -10.10 -6.64 17.33
N ASP A 737 -10.71 -6.20 16.24
CA ASP A 737 -11.19 -4.82 16.01
C ASP A 737 -12.68 -4.83 15.71
N GLY A 738 -13.39 -3.77 16.09
CA GLY A 738 -14.82 -3.64 15.79
C GLY A 738 -15.24 -2.19 15.62
N GLY A 739 -16.35 -1.97 14.92
CA GLY A 739 -16.81 -0.61 14.67
C GLY A 739 -18.27 -0.49 14.32
N VAL A 740 -18.76 0.74 14.39
CA VAL A 740 -20.12 1.14 13.99
C VAL A 740 -20.01 2.32 13.06
N GLY A 741 -20.59 2.20 11.88
CA GLY A 741 -20.62 3.23 10.87
C GLY A 741 -22.02 3.71 10.56
N TRP A 742 -22.16 4.99 10.24
CA TRP A 742 -23.40 5.54 9.72
C TRP A 742 -23.12 6.44 8.51
N GLN A 743 -23.96 6.32 7.48
CA GLN A 743 -23.79 7.07 6.24
C GLN A 743 -25.11 7.65 5.75
N SER A 744 -25.09 8.93 5.39
CA SER A 744 -26.12 9.63 4.63
C SER A 744 -25.63 9.96 3.21
N ALA A 745 -26.33 10.83 2.48
CA ALA A 745 -25.90 11.30 1.15
C ALA A 745 -24.56 12.09 1.20
N HIS A 746 -24.35 12.86 2.25
CA HIS A 746 -23.21 13.78 2.36
C HIS A 746 -22.30 13.48 3.55
N LEU A 747 -22.80 12.86 4.59
CA LEU A 747 -22.06 12.63 5.84
C LEU A 747 -21.85 11.14 6.07
N LYS A 748 -20.58 10.77 6.33
CA LYS A 748 -20.18 9.45 6.81
C LYS A 748 -19.59 9.62 8.21
N VAL A 749 -20.03 8.82 9.17
CA VAL A 749 -19.47 8.74 10.52
C VAL A 749 -19.06 7.31 10.80
N ASN A 750 -17.87 7.10 11.35
CA ASN A 750 -17.38 5.77 11.69
C ASN A 750 -16.67 5.81 13.05
N LEU A 751 -17.16 5.01 14.00
CA LEU A 751 -16.51 4.74 15.28
C LEU A 751 -15.84 3.37 15.19
N LEU A 752 -14.54 3.33 15.34
CA LEU A 752 -13.73 2.12 15.33
C LEU A 752 -13.03 1.94 16.68
N VAL A 753 -13.05 0.73 17.21
CA VAL A 753 -12.30 0.33 18.40
C VAL A 753 -11.35 -0.78 18.00
N ASN A 754 -10.06 -0.50 18.14
CA ASN A 754 -8.98 -1.44 17.88
C ASN A 754 -8.61 -2.21 19.15
N ASN A 755 -8.12 -3.44 18.98
CA ASN A 755 -7.69 -4.31 20.07
C ASN A 755 -8.76 -4.43 21.19
N LEU A 756 -9.97 -4.82 20.81
CA LEU A 756 -11.13 -4.95 21.70
C LEU A 756 -10.85 -5.77 22.95
N LEU A 757 -10.00 -6.79 22.82
CA LEU A 757 -9.64 -7.70 23.92
C LEU A 757 -8.53 -7.15 24.82
N ASP A 758 -7.95 -6.01 24.48
CA ASP A 758 -6.82 -5.37 25.17
C ASP A 758 -5.59 -6.28 25.35
N HIS A 759 -5.33 -7.15 24.37
CA HIS A 759 -4.17 -8.03 24.40
C HIS A 759 -2.87 -7.23 24.38
N ASN A 760 -1.86 -7.70 25.12
CA ASN A 760 -0.51 -7.17 25.02
C ASN A 760 0.15 -7.75 23.78
N LEU A 761 0.22 -6.96 22.74
CA LEU A 761 0.69 -7.37 21.40
C LEU A 761 2.12 -6.93 21.19
N ILE A 762 2.93 -7.84 20.65
CA ILE A 762 4.34 -7.67 20.38
C ILE A 762 4.56 -7.75 18.87
N ALA A 763 5.16 -6.72 18.30
CA ALA A 763 5.60 -6.69 16.92
C ALA A 763 7.13 -6.82 16.83
N THR A 764 7.62 -7.31 15.69
CA THR A 764 9.05 -7.34 15.31
C THR A 764 9.98 -7.83 16.44
N PRO A 765 9.81 -9.05 16.97
CA PRO A 765 10.66 -9.56 18.04
C PRO A 765 12.04 -9.96 17.51
N TRP A 766 13.08 -9.78 18.33
CA TRP A 766 14.39 -10.40 18.10
C TRP A 766 15.20 -10.48 19.39
N ASN A 767 16.17 -11.39 19.43
CA ASN A 767 17.16 -11.49 20.49
C ASN A 767 18.54 -11.19 19.92
N ARG A 768 19.34 -10.44 20.67
CA ARG A 768 20.74 -10.17 20.34
C ARG A 768 21.54 -9.97 21.61
N ASN A 769 22.65 -10.70 21.75
CA ASN A 769 23.55 -10.60 22.90
C ASN A 769 22.85 -10.79 24.25
N GLY A 770 21.85 -11.69 24.32
CA GLY A 770 21.09 -11.99 25.53
C GLY A 770 19.99 -10.96 25.88
N LEU A 771 19.82 -9.94 25.07
CA LEU A 771 18.70 -8.98 25.19
C LEU A 771 17.57 -9.32 24.24
N TYR A 772 16.36 -9.28 24.74
CA TYR A 772 15.11 -9.38 23.99
C TYR A 772 14.64 -7.99 23.57
N TYR A 773 14.36 -7.85 22.29
CA TYR A 773 13.90 -6.61 21.66
C TYR A 773 12.52 -6.85 21.03
N TRP A 774 11.64 -5.89 21.19
CA TRP A 774 10.35 -5.89 20.50
C TRP A 774 9.79 -4.48 20.39
N VAL A 775 8.73 -4.32 19.60
CA VAL A 775 7.90 -3.11 19.56
C VAL A 775 6.54 -3.45 20.17
N SER A 776 6.20 -2.78 21.28
CA SER A 776 4.88 -2.89 21.89
C SER A 776 3.81 -2.29 20.97
N GLN A 777 2.58 -2.81 21.05
CA GLN A 777 1.44 -2.30 20.31
C GLN A 777 0.45 -1.62 21.26
N PRO A 778 -0.37 -0.65 20.76
CA PRO A 778 -1.37 0.00 21.58
C PRO A 778 -2.35 -1.01 22.20
N GLY A 779 -2.78 -0.74 23.41
CA GLY A 779 -3.91 -1.41 24.03
C GLY A 779 -5.23 -1.09 23.30
N ARG A 780 -6.35 -1.37 23.96
CA ARG A 780 -7.66 -0.96 23.44
C ARG A 780 -7.69 0.54 23.21
N ASN A 781 -8.00 0.93 21.97
CA ASN A 781 -8.05 2.33 21.58
C ASN A 781 -9.17 2.58 20.56
N GLY A 782 -9.76 3.76 20.61
CA GLY A 782 -10.88 4.14 19.77
C GLY A 782 -10.57 5.33 18.86
N ARG A 783 -11.22 5.36 17.69
CA ARG A 783 -11.21 6.49 16.75
C ARG A 783 -12.62 6.76 16.25
N LEU A 784 -13.03 8.01 16.28
CA LEU A 784 -14.25 8.52 15.66
C LEU A 784 -13.85 9.36 14.45
N SER A 785 -14.41 9.05 13.29
CA SER A 785 -14.22 9.82 12.06
C SER A 785 -15.55 10.35 11.55
N ALA A 786 -15.54 11.58 11.04
CA ALA A 786 -16.66 12.20 10.34
C ALA A 786 -16.14 12.78 9.03
N SER A 787 -16.71 12.35 7.89
CA SER A 787 -16.35 12.81 6.56
C SER A 787 -17.58 13.42 5.89
N TYR A 788 -17.48 14.68 5.47
CA TYR A 788 -18.54 15.39 4.77
C TYR A 788 -18.13 15.66 3.31
N THR A 789 -19.03 15.30 2.39
CA THR A 789 -18.88 15.59 0.95
C THR A 789 -19.93 16.61 0.54
N PHE A 790 -19.47 17.72 0.00
CA PHE A 790 -20.29 18.89 -0.38
C PHE A 790 -21.05 18.65 -1.70
#